data_0a8ab6eb6a546f77fd0d3d4928cd232f
#
_entry.id   0a8ab6eb6a546f77fd0d3d4928cd232f
#
_cell.length_a   1.000
_cell.length_b   1.000
_cell.length_c   1.000
_cell.angle_alpha   90.00
_cell.angle_beta   90.00
_cell.angle_gamma   90.00
#
_symmetry.space_group_name_H-M   'P 1'
#
loop_
_entity.id
_entity.type
_entity.pdbx_description
1 polymer ?
#
loop_
_entity_poly.entity_id
_entity_poly.type
_entity_poly.pdbx_seq_one_letter_code
_entity_poly.pdbx_strand_id
1 'polypeptide(L)'
;MNSTTSDSAAAILLCAGKGTRMGLTDRSKVCYDCAGVPVIKRILANMRAGGVSRFVIVVGHLAESVMSALDGESGVLYAYQKEQKGTGHATACGLRALEDIGYSGPVIVSMGDKIVSPETVRRILDGAGNPNAICTCGVQRREEHPNGGHVMVASGKALGIVEFADVKRALANGSTIKLCDREFSAEEVASPPWVNTARYRFDAKSLSLALSTCGSDNAQGEIYLTDTIEYFARNGEVSVYRVENPDELLTYSTKVELRSISRHFLRNASTLLREFPQHSNVISAFISRYGDRKAVIVRAPGRVNLMGRHIEHRGGSVNVMAIEAATVFVAAPREDDIIHLANVNSAYPEGEFSIGVAPKEMSTTREWLQFLSSEQTKAELAESRGSWVNYVKGAAYRFRDALDFNLCGMDVMVEGTIPVAAGLSSSSSLVVATAEALSALNCLNMTDSQFVDLCGEGEWFVGSRGGAGDHAAMRCSKAGHIVHLNFKPFSIGKSVAFPPSCSVIVADSNEQSKKSEGSKDKFNARVAAYEFAFMLIKRQFPEKTLVEFRDIAFCGSYDEIKHMLCSIPAKISRSELLKLLPESHEKLEEIFSTHADPGEYDLYGTALFGVSEIVRAANAPKLLAEHKFIQFGEMMKISHDGDRVSGIPAEKKGVDLEYECGAYACSTPRIDALCDLMNSTDGVLGSQLAGAGLGGCVLMLVENDKAESVLKRLNEEFYDRLNLPRSAFVCKPSDGSKIFY
;
A
#
# COMPACT_ATOMS: atom_id res chain seq x y z
N MET A 1 -14.08 0.81 55.83
CA MET A 1 -13.18 0.02 54.95
C MET A 1 -12.96 0.81 53.68
N ASN A 2 -11.96 1.69 53.69
CA ASN A 2 -11.56 2.42 52.49
C ASN A 2 -10.69 1.49 51.62
N SER A 3 -11.21 0.97 50.56
CA SER A 3 -10.40 0.40 49.50
C SER A 3 -9.66 1.54 48.81
N THR A 4 -8.40 1.73 49.18
CA THR A 4 -7.47 2.51 48.34
C THR A 4 -7.40 1.83 47.00
N THR A 5 -8.08 2.39 46.02
CA THR A 5 -7.82 2.08 44.61
C THR A 5 -6.36 2.44 44.37
N SER A 6 -5.47 1.44 44.31
CA SER A 6 -4.09 1.67 43.88
C SER A 6 -4.20 2.37 42.53
N ASP A 7 -3.70 3.59 42.42
CA ASP A 7 -3.69 4.32 41.15
C ASP A 7 -2.98 3.44 40.12
N SER A 8 -3.74 3.00 39.11
CA SER A 8 -3.21 2.18 38.02
C SER A 8 -2.08 2.94 37.32
N ALA A 9 -0.99 2.26 37.00
CA ALA A 9 0.21 2.89 36.45
C ALA A 9 -0.05 3.69 35.15
N ALA A 10 0.68 4.80 35.01
CA ALA A 10 0.70 5.59 33.78
C ALA A 10 2.01 5.37 33.00
N ALA A 11 1.99 5.62 31.69
CA ALA A 11 3.17 5.66 30.85
C ALA A 11 3.30 7.00 30.10
N ILE A 12 4.51 7.53 30.03
CA ILE A 12 4.90 8.64 29.15
C ILE A 12 5.74 8.04 28.03
N LEU A 13 5.24 8.13 26.79
CA LEU A 13 5.91 7.64 25.58
C LEU A 13 6.47 8.80 24.78
N LEU A 14 7.79 8.82 24.60
CA LEU A 14 8.50 9.90 23.92
C LEU A 14 8.51 9.65 22.40
N CYS A 15 7.61 10.33 21.66
CA CYS A 15 7.37 10.19 20.22
C CYS A 15 7.68 11.46 19.41
N ALA A 16 8.30 12.49 20.03
CA ALA A 16 8.54 13.81 19.41
C ALA A 16 9.78 13.86 18.47
N GLY A 17 10.57 12.80 18.37
CA GLY A 17 11.83 12.75 17.63
C GLY A 17 11.67 12.85 16.11
N LYS A 18 12.62 13.50 15.42
CA LYS A 18 12.62 13.68 13.95
C LYS A 18 12.80 12.42 13.11
N GLY A 19 13.36 11.35 13.69
CA GLY A 19 13.54 10.07 12.97
C GLY A 19 14.47 10.13 11.75
N THR A 20 15.45 11.02 11.72
CA THR A 20 16.30 11.34 10.55
C THR A 20 17.00 10.14 9.92
N ARG A 21 17.37 9.12 10.72
CA ARG A 21 18.03 7.88 10.23
C ARG A 21 17.10 6.99 9.39
N MET A 22 15.80 7.22 9.46
CA MET A 22 14.80 6.48 8.66
C MET A 22 14.54 7.13 7.28
N GLY A 23 15.04 8.35 7.06
CA GLY A 23 14.84 9.09 5.80
C GLY A 23 13.39 9.50 5.55
N LEU A 24 12.62 9.78 6.62
CA LEU A 24 11.16 9.95 6.55
C LEU A 24 10.77 11.42 6.50
N THR A 25 9.76 11.72 5.67
CA THR A 25 9.20 13.07 5.51
C THR A 25 7.69 13.14 5.73
N ASP A 26 6.98 12.00 5.70
CA ASP A 26 5.52 11.92 5.67
C ASP A 26 4.89 11.48 7.00
N ARG A 27 5.59 10.70 7.81
CA ARG A 27 5.08 10.19 9.10
C ARG A 27 6.18 9.91 10.11
N SER A 28 5.82 9.89 11.40
CA SER A 28 6.73 9.54 12.49
C SER A 28 7.15 8.07 12.39
N LYS A 29 8.42 7.77 12.74
CA LYS A 29 8.96 6.40 12.75
C LYS A 29 8.14 5.43 13.60
N VAL A 30 7.49 5.90 14.67
CA VAL A 30 6.68 5.06 15.57
C VAL A 30 5.35 4.61 14.93
N CYS A 31 4.97 5.21 13.80
CA CYS A 31 3.76 4.87 13.03
C CYS A 31 4.01 3.84 11.93
N TYR A 32 5.24 3.33 11.78
CA TYR A 32 5.53 2.28 10.81
C TYR A 32 4.93 0.96 11.26
N ASP A 33 4.43 0.21 10.27
CA ASP A 33 3.88 -1.11 10.52
C ASP A 33 4.98 -2.13 10.83
N CYS A 34 4.72 -2.91 11.85
CA CYS A 34 5.51 -4.05 12.26
C CYS A 34 4.56 -5.26 12.25
N ALA A 35 4.67 -6.14 11.25
CA ALA A 35 3.73 -7.22 11.01
C ALA A 35 2.25 -6.75 11.10
N GLY A 36 1.88 -5.78 10.26
CA GLY A 36 0.51 -5.27 10.11
C GLY A 36 -0.03 -4.40 11.25
N VAL A 37 0.79 -4.07 12.25
CA VAL A 37 0.37 -3.21 13.37
C VAL A 37 1.39 -2.09 13.55
N PRO A 38 0.97 -0.80 13.60
CA PRO A 38 1.86 0.30 13.92
C PRO A 38 2.64 0.06 15.21
N VAL A 39 3.95 0.33 15.21
CA VAL A 39 4.82 0.07 16.37
C VAL A 39 4.25 0.68 17.65
N ILE A 40 3.76 1.93 17.58
CA ILE A 40 3.19 2.60 18.75
C ILE A 40 1.97 1.85 19.31
N LYS A 41 1.10 1.27 18.47
CA LYS A 41 -0.03 0.45 18.94
C LYS A 41 0.43 -0.84 19.62
N ARG A 42 1.50 -1.48 19.10
CA ARG A 42 2.10 -2.66 19.77
C ARG A 42 2.64 -2.29 21.15
N ILE A 43 3.32 -1.15 21.27
CA ILE A 43 3.83 -0.67 22.56
C ILE A 43 2.68 -0.45 23.53
N LEU A 44 1.61 0.25 23.13
CA LEU A 44 0.43 0.47 23.97
C LEU A 44 -0.21 -0.85 24.42
N ALA A 45 -0.42 -1.79 23.50
CA ALA A 45 -1.02 -3.09 23.79
C ALA A 45 -0.19 -3.88 24.82
N ASN A 46 1.12 -3.94 24.62
CA ASN A 46 2.03 -4.63 25.53
C ASN A 46 2.08 -3.97 26.91
N MET A 47 2.10 -2.64 26.97
CA MET A 47 2.09 -1.91 28.24
C MET A 47 0.75 -2.07 28.97
N ARG A 48 -0.39 -2.09 28.27
CA ARG A 48 -1.70 -2.41 28.87
C ARG A 48 -1.69 -3.81 29.48
N ALA A 49 -1.23 -4.81 28.72
CA ALA A 49 -1.09 -6.18 29.21
C ALA A 49 -0.10 -6.31 30.40
N GLY A 50 0.82 -5.35 30.52
CA GLY A 50 1.76 -5.22 31.64
C GLY A 50 1.21 -4.48 32.85
N GLY A 51 -0.01 -3.88 32.78
CA GLY A 51 -0.65 -3.21 33.93
C GLY A 51 -0.72 -1.67 33.83
N VAL A 52 -0.37 -1.08 32.68
CA VAL A 52 -0.52 0.36 32.43
C VAL A 52 -1.91 0.66 31.88
N SER A 53 -2.60 1.66 32.41
CA SER A 53 -3.95 2.02 31.98
C SER A 53 -4.07 3.44 31.42
N ARG A 54 -3.08 4.31 31.67
CA ARG A 54 -3.05 5.70 31.19
C ARG A 54 -1.78 5.93 30.40
N PHE A 55 -1.90 6.64 29.28
CA PHE A 55 -0.80 6.91 28.38
C PHE A 55 -0.72 8.39 28.07
N VAL A 56 0.44 8.99 28.21
CA VAL A 56 0.73 10.31 27.67
C VAL A 56 1.71 10.15 26.52
N ILE A 57 1.28 10.48 25.33
CA ILE A 57 2.09 10.43 24.13
C ILE A 57 2.68 11.82 23.90
N VAL A 58 3.99 11.94 24.08
CA VAL A 58 4.67 13.20 23.80
C VAL A 58 4.96 13.29 22.32
N VAL A 59 4.25 14.18 21.65
CA VAL A 59 4.35 14.41 20.20
C VAL A 59 5.07 15.70 19.88
N GLY A 60 5.61 15.82 18.68
CA GLY A 60 6.32 17.01 18.20
C GLY A 60 6.34 17.04 16.67
N HIS A 61 7.45 16.67 16.05
CA HIS A 61 7.54 16.56 14.60
C HIS A 61 6.58 15.46 14.09
N LEU A 62 5.78 15.76 13.05
CA LEU A 62 4.77 14.86 12.48
C LEU A 62 3.73 14.35 13.50
N ALA A 63 3.32 15.20 14.45
CA ALA A 63 2.37 14.89 15.51
C ALA A 63 1.05 14.29 14.96
N GLU A 64 0.52 14.83 13.87
CA GLU A 64 -0.73 14.38 13.26
C GLU A 64 -0.68 12.90 12.85
N SER A 65 0.46 12.41 12.37
CA SER A 65 0.62 11.01 12.01
C SER A 65 0.53 10.07 13.23
N VAL A 66 1.06 10.50 14.38
CA VAL A 66 0.97 9.74 15.63
C VAL A 66 -0.44 9.75 16.19
N MET A 67 -1.11 10.91 16.14
CA MET A 67 -2.50 11.05 16.61
C MET A 67 -3.44 10.22 15.74
N SER A 68 -3.30 10.26 14.42
CA SER A 68 -4.05 9.44 13.48
C SER A 68 -3.80 7.92 13.68
N ALA A 69 -2.55 7.53 13.91
CA ALA A 69 -2.22 6.12 14.18
C ALA A 69 -2.86 5.60 15.47
N LEU A 70 -3.15 6.46 16.45
CA LEU A 70 -3.75 6.12 17.75
C LEU A 70 -5.23 6.49 17.83
N ASP A 71 -5.85 6.87 16.72
CA ASP A 71 -7.30 7.18 16.72
C ASP A 71 -8.12 5.99 17.24
N GLY A 72 -9.10 6.30 18.10
CA GLY A 72 -9.95 5.30 18.76
C GLY A 72 -9.30 4.56 19.96
N GLU A 73 -8.02 4.83 20.29
CA GLU A 73 -7.37 4.23 21.45
C GLU A 73 -7.81 4.90 22.76
N SER A 74 -8.27 4.12 23.74
CA SER A 74 -8.72 4.62 25.05
C SER A 74 -7.55 4.92 25.99
N GLY A 75 -7.74 5.85 26.92
CA GLY A 75 -6.77 6.18 27.99
C GLY A 75 -5.53 6.92 27.48
N VAL A 76 -5.59 7.53 26.30
CA VAL A 76 -4.49 8.27 25.66
C VAL A 76 -4.68 9.77 25.83
N LEU A 77 -3.65 10.45 26.31
CA LEU A 77 -3.48 11.89 26.36
C LEU A 77 -2.29 12.29 25.46
N TYR A 78 -2.31 13.50 24.95
CA TYR A 78 -1.22 14.03 24.15
C TYR A 78 -0.56 15.22 24.84
N ALA A 79 0.78 15.25 24.85
CA ALA A 79 1.58 16.38 25.27
C ALA A 79 2.44 16.87 24.10
N TYR A 80 2.42 18.16 23.80
CA TYR A 80 3.15 18.71 22.67
C TYR A 80 4.52 19.27 23.10
N GLN A 81 5.59 18.70 22.56
CA GLN A 81 6.94 19.23 22.70
C GLN A 81 7.27 20.19 21.55
N LYS A 82 7.05 21.49 21.75
CA LYS A 82 7.27 22.52 20.72
C LYS A 82 8.75 22.62 20.32
N GLU A 83 9.65 22.63 21.28
CA GLU A 83 11.09 22.71 21.07
C GLU A 83 11.75 21.41 21.51
N GLN A 84 12.54 20.79 20.66
CA GLN A 84 13.23 19.53 20.96
C GLN A 84 14.49 19.80 21.79
N LYS A 85 14.32 19.98 23.12
CA LYS A 85 15.41 20.24 24.09
C LYS A 85 15.88 18.98 24.82
N GLY A 86 15.70 17.79 24.22
CA GLY A 86 16.13 16.52 24.78
C GLY A 86 15.02 15.71 25.46
N THR A 87 15.39 14.52 25.93
CA THR A 87 14.47 13.51 26.51
C THR A 87 13.91 13.92 27.86
N GLY A 88 14.70 14.65 28.70
CA GLY A 88 14.23 15.20 29.96
C GLY A 88 13.14 16.26 29.77
N HIS A 89 13.33 17.17 28.79
CA HIS A 89 12.30 18.16 28.44
C HIS A 89 11.03 17.51 27.91
N ALA A 90 11.15 16.50 27.07
CA ALA A 90 10.00 15.74 26.57
C ALA A 90 9.23 15.06 27.71
N THR A 91 9.95 14.45 28.67
CA THR A 91 9.37 13.84 29.87
C THR A 91 8.66 14.85 30.74
N ALA A 92 9.22 16.05 30.92
CA ALA A 92 8.58 17.13 31.67
C ALA A 92 7.26 17.58 31.02
N CYS A 93 7.20 17.67 29.70
CA CYS A 93 5.95 17.95 28.96
C CYS A 93 4.89 16.89 29.25
N GLY A 94 5.26 15.60 29.20
CA GLY A 94 4.35 14.50 29.47
C GLY A 94 3.92 14.42 30.93
N LEU A 95 4.82 14.69 31.86
CA LEU A 95 4.53 14.67 33.30
C LEU A 95 3.53 15.77 33.68
N ARG A 96 3.69 16.98 33.12
CA ARG A 96 2.72 18.07 33.33
C ARG A 96 1.30 17.68 32.93
N ALA A 97 1.12 16.96 31.83
CA ALA A 97 -0.20 16.47 31.41
C ALA A 97 -0.80 15.45 32.40
N LEU A 98 0.04 14.68 33.13
CA LEU A 98 -0.42 13.83 34.23
C LEU A 98 -0.78 14.63 35.48
N GLU A 99 0.02 15.64 35.80
CA GLU A 99 -0.20 16.56 36.95
C GLU A 99 -1.52 17.34 36.76
N ASP A 100 -1.81 17.81 35.53
CA ASP A 100 -3.03 18.54 35.18
C ASP A 100 -4.30 17.72 35.42
N ILE A 101 -4.22 16.39 35.34
CA ILE A 101 -5.34 15.47 35.67
C ILE A 101 -5.29 14.94 37.12
N GLY A 102 -4.39 15.48 37.96
CA GLY A 102 -4.25 15.09 39.36
C GLY A 102 -3.63 13.71 39.59
N TYR A 103 -2.90 13.15 38.62
CA TYR A 103 -2.25 11.84 38.74
C TYR A 103 -0.97 11.94 39.57
N SER A 104 -0.80 11.01 40.51
CA SER A 104 0.38 10.99 41.43
C SER A 104 0.97 9.58 41.61
N GLY A 105 0.52 8.63 40.84
CA GLY A 105 0.97 7.21 40.92
C GLY A 105 2.31 6.95 40.19
N PRO A 106 2.67 5.66 40.04
CA PRO A 106 3.89 5.28 39.37
C PRO A 106 3.81 5.56 37.84
N VAL A 107 4.91 6.09 37.30
CA VAL A 107 5.01 6.46 35.88
C VAL A 107 6.13 5.66 35.21
N ILE A 108 5.82 4.97 34.13
CA ILE A 108 6.83 4.43 33.20
C ILE A 108 7.15 5.50 32.17
N VAL A 109 8.44 5.79 31.98
CA VAL A 109 8.92 6.60 30.85
C VAL A 109 9.68 5.71 29.88
N SER A 110 9.29 5.75 28.61
CA SER A 110 9.91 4.95 27.53
C SER A 110 9.95 5.70 26.22
N MET A 111 10.93 5.37 25.38
CA MET A 111 10.96 5.82 23.99
C MET A 111 9.85 5.15 23.19
N GLY A 112 9.24 5.88 22.24
CA GLY A 112 8.15 5.39 21.39
C GLY A 112 8.58 4.43 20.27
N ASP A 113 9.86 4.16 20.12
CA ASP A 113 10.44 3.22 19.15
C ASP A 113 10.98 1.93 19.77
N LYS A 114 10.62 1.66 21.02
CA LYS A 114 11.11 0.51 21.79
C LYS A 114 9.94 -0.38 22.19
N ILE A 115 9.77 -1.50 21.50
CA ILE A 115 8.76 -2.51 21.85
C ILE A 115 9.26 -3.28 23.08
N VAL A 116 8.42 -3.38 24.09
CA VAL A 116 8.70 -4.04 25.37
C VAL A 116 7.71 -5.17 25.59
N SER A 117 8.15 -6.27 26.21
CA SER A 117 7.24 -7.37 26.58
C SER A 117 6.33 -6.98 27.75
N PRO A 118 5.10 -7.52 27.83
CA PRO A 118 4.22 -7.30 28.99
C PRO A 118 4.87 -7.73 30.31
N GLU A 119 5.69 -8.77 30.31
CA GLU A 119 6.39 -9.28 31.48
C GLU A 119 7.43 -8.25 31.96
N THR A 120 8.24 -7.71 31.07
CA THR A 120 9.20 -6.65 31.38
C THR A 120 8.51 -5.43 32.00
N VAL A 121 7.34 -5.03 31.45
CA VAL A 121 6.55 -3.93 32.02
C VAL A 121 6.15 -4.22 33.46
N ARG A 122 5.61 -5.43 33.74
CA ARG A 122 5.25 -5.81 35.13
C ARG A 122 6.44 -5.77 36.06
N ARG A 123 7.57 -6.35 35.66
CA ARG A 123 8.80 -6.39 36.49
C ARG A 123 9.41 -5.02 36.74
N ILE A 124 9.28 -4.08 35.80
CA ILE A 124 9.69 -2.69 36.00
C ILE A 124 8.73 -1.98 36.97
N LEU A 125 7.42 -2.23 36.89
CA LEU A 125 6.41 -1.65 37.77
C LEU A 125 6.53 -2.12 39.23
N ASP A 126 6.86 -3.39 39.43
CA ASP A 126 7.07 -3.97 40.78
C ASP A 126 8.45 -3.59 41.41
N GLY A 127 9.19 -2.69 40.78
CA GLY A 127 10.48 -2.23 41.26
C GLY A 127 11.62 -3.24 41.06
N ALA A 128 11.48 -4.19 40.16
CA ALA A 128 12.39 -5.32 39.92
C ALA A 128 12.58 -6.18 41.20
N GLY A 129 11.47 -6.39 41.94
CA GLY A 129 11.46 -7.13 43.21
C GLY A 129 11.81 -6.31 44.43
N ASN A 130 12.03 -4.98 44.30
CA ASN A 130 12.22 -4.07 45.44
C ASN A 130 11.01 -3.11 45.57
N PRO A 131 10.06 -3.36 46.47
CA PRO A 131 8.88 -2.53 46.62
C PRO A 131 9.18 -1.11 47.15
N ASN A 132 10.37 -0.90 47.70
CA ASN A 132 10.81 0.42 48.23
C ASN A 132 11.58 1.23 47.17
N ALA A 133 11.78 0.72 45.97
CA ALA A 133 12.47 1.44 44.92
C ALA A 133 11.70 2.70 44.53
N ILE A 134 12.32 3.85 44.60
CA ILE A 134 11.78 5.14 44.12
C ILE A 134 12.00 5.32 42.61
N CYS A 135 12.96 4.58 42.05
CA CYS A 135 13.26 4.52 40.62
C CYS A 135 13.68 3.10 40.24
N THR A 136 13.24 2.63 39.07
CA THR A 136 13.76 1.41 38.47
C THR A 136 14.29 1.74 37.07
N CYS A 137 15.55 1.36 36.82
CA CYS A 137 16.23 1.56 35.53
C CYS A 137 16.42 0.22 34.84
N GLY A 138 15.95 0.11 33.59
CA GLY A 138 16.21 -1.03 32.75
C GLY A 138 17.63 -0.99 32.16
N VAL A 139 18.37 -2.09 32.25
CA VAL A 139 19.73 -2.24 31.71
C VAL A 139 19.89 -3.53 30.91
N GLN A 140 20.83 -3.51 29.96
CA GLN A 140 21.23 -4.65 29.14
C GLN A 140 22.76 -4.71 29.03
N ARG A 141 23.30 -5.83 28.53
CA ARG A 141 24.75 -5.96 28.34
C ARG A 141 25.25 -4.97 27.27
N ARG A 142 26.41 -4.33 27.54
CA ARG A 142 27.01 -3.37 26.62
C ARG A 142 27.39 -3.99 25.26
N GLU A 143 27.81 -5.26 25.25
CA GLU A 143 28.16 -5.99 24.04
C GLU A 143 27.00 -6.05 23.03
N GLU A 144 25.77 -6.10 23.54
CA GLU A 144 24.53 -6.15 22.74
C GLU A 144 24.15 -4.77 22.20
N HIS A 145 24.55 -3.69 22.88
CA HIS A 145 24.20 -2.32 22.50
C HIS A 145 25.30 -1.30 22.83
N PRO A 146 26.45 -1.34 22.13
CA PRO A 146 27.68 -0.62 22.51
C PRO A 146 27.56 0.91 22.49
N ASN A 147 26.53 1.48 21.83
CA ASN A 147 26.28 2.92 21.73
C ASN A 147 25.20 3.42 22.71
N GLY A 148 24.74 2.60 23.64
CA GLY A 148 23.79 3.01 24.68
C GLY A 148 24.45 3.88 25.76
N GLY A 149 23.66 4.65 26.55
CA GLY A 149 24.15 5.35 27.71
C GLY A 149 24.75 4.39 28.75
N HIS A 150 25.94 4.66 29.23
CA HIS A 150 26.71 3.79 30.13
C HIS A 150 26.20 3.89 31.55
N VAL A 151 25.80 2.79 32.19
CA VAL A 151 25.28 2.75 33.53
C VAL A 151 26.41 2.53 34.53
N MET A 152 26.68 3.52 35.34
CA MET A 152 27.73 3.47 36.35
C MET A 152 27.18 2.84 37.63
N VAL A 153 27.83 1.78 38.11
CA VAL A 153 27.38 0.98 39.25
C VAL A 153 28.52 0.92 40.29
N ALA A 154 28.21 1.14 41.57
CA ALA A 154 29.11 0.86 42.67
C ALA A 154 28.36 0.13 43.79
N SER A 155 28.99 -0.89 44.38
CA SER A 155 28.39 -1.72 45.46
C SER A 155 27.00 -2.28 45.10
N GLY A 156 26.79 -2.61 43.81
CA GLY A 156 25.52 -3.19 43.30
C GLY A 156 24.38 -2.18 43.07
N LYS A 157 24.61 -0.88 43.31
CA LYS A 157 23.63 0.20 43.08
C LYS A 157 24.02 1.05 41.90
N ALA A 158 23.03 1.46 41.08
CA ALA A 158 23.27 2.43 40.00
C ALA A 158 23.53 3.82 40.61
N LEU A 159 24.58 4.49 40.15
CA LEU A 159 24.95 5.84 40.57
C LEU A 159 24.49 6.90 39.60
N GLY A 160 24.40 6.56 38.34
CA GLY A 160 24.02 7.45 37.24
C GLY A 160 24.22 6.82 35.87
N ILE A 161 23.84 7.53 34.85
CA ILE A 161 24.00 7.11 33.45
C ILE A 161 24.76 8.21 32.72
N VAL A 162 25.83 7.84 32.00
CA VAL A 162 26.60 8.75 31.14
C VAL A 162 26.22 8.47 29.69
N GLU A 163 25.68 9.45 29.02
CA GLU A 163 25.30 9.29 27.61
C GLU A 163 26.53 9.04 26.72
N PHE A 164 26.37 8.24 25.68
CA PHE A 164 27.47 7.82 24.81
C PHE A 164 28.23 9.00 24.18
N ALA A 165 27.56 10.12 23.91
CA ALA A 165 28.17 11.34 23.42
C ALA A 165 29.14 11.95 24.46
N ASP A 166 28.77 11.92 25.73
CA ASP A 166 29.60 12.43 26.82
C ASP A 166 30.77 11.49 27.13
N VAL A 167 30.56 10.15 27.00
CA VAL A 167 31.65 9.18 27.06
C VAL A 167 32.72 9.48 25.99
N LYS A 168 32.31 9.75 24.77
CA LYS A 168 33.21 10.11 23.66
C LYS A 168 33.93 11.43 23.94
N ARG A 169 33.23 12.43 24.49
CA ARG A 169 33.82 13.72 24.87
C ARG A 169 34.89 13.54 25.95
N ALA A 170 34.60 12.73 26.99
CA ALA A 170 35.52 12.44 28.07
C ALA A 170 36.80 11.73 27.56
N LEU A 171 36.64 10.71 26.70
CA LEU A 171 37.78 10.00 26.07
C LEU A 171 38.65 10.93 25.22
N ALA A 172 38.02 11.81 24.43
CA ALA A 172 38.73 12.74 23.56
C ALA A 172 39.54 13.79 24.34
N ASN A 173 39.03 14.23 25.50
CA ASN A 173 39.63 15.32 26.31
C ASN A 173 40.44 14.78 27.49
N GLY A 174 40.46 13.48 27.79
CA GLY A 174 41.08 12.90 28.97
C GLY A 174 40.46 13.41 30.29
N SER A 175 39.16 13.76 30.26
CA SER A 175 38.46 14.34 31.41
C SER A 175 37.80 13.29 32.29
N THR A 176 37.73 13.55 33.60
CA THR A 176 36.94 12.75 34.54
C THR A 176 35.47 13.15 34.51
N ILE A 177 34.59 12.22 34.94
CA ILE A 177 33.16 12.46 35.13
C ILE A 177 32.82 12.20 36.58
N LYS A 178 32.15 13.15 37.23
CA LYS A 178 31.74 13.03 38.63
C LYS A 178 30.27 12.61 38.71
N LEU A 179 29.99 11.51 39.44
CA LEU A 179 28.67 11.04 39.77
C LEU A 179 28.57 10.69 41.25
N CYS A 180 27.56 11.21 41.94
CA CYS A 180 27.34 10.96 43.38
C CYS A 180 28.61 11.13 44.25
N ASP A 181 29.36 12.20 44.06
CA ASP A 181 30.60 12.51 44.78
C ASP A 181 31.79 11.58 44.51
N ARG A 182 31.67 10.67 43.53
CA ARG A 182 32.77 9.85 43.04
C ARG A 182 33.20 10.33 41.64
N GLU A 183 34.51 10.45 41.47
CA GLU A 183 35.12 10.72 40.16
C GLU A 183 35.45 9.38 39.45
N PHE A 184 35.14 9.34 38.18
CA PHE A 184 35.44 8.23 37.28
C PHE A 184 36.36 8.73 36.16
N SER A 185 37.40 7.96 35.83
CA SER A 185 38.23 8.25 34.68
C SER A 185 37.46 8.03 33.37
N ALA A 186 37.96 8.59 32.25
CA ALA A 186 37.36 8.37 30.93
C ALA A 186 37.32 6.89 30.57
N GLU A 187 38.31 6.10 30.92
CA GLU A 187 38.40 4.66 30.70
C GLU A 187 37.37 3.88 31.55
N GLU A 188 37.20 4.25 32.82
CA GLU A 188 36.19 3.64 33.70
C GLU A 188 34.78 3.90 33.14
N VAL A 189 34.51 5.13 32.69
CA VAL A 189 33.22 5.49 32.09
C VAL A 189 33.00 4.78 30.73
N ALA A 190 34.05 4.51 29.97
CA ALA A 190 33.97 3.83 28.69
C ALA A 190 33.75 2.31 28.80
N SER A 191 33.95 1.72 29.99
CA SER A 191 34.05 0.25 30.15
C SER A 191 33.04 -0.39 31.12
N PRO A 192 31.87 0.17 31.46
CA PRO A 192 30.91 -0.51 32.32
C PRO A 192 30.28 -1.71 31.60
N PRO A 193 29.89 -2.75 32.35
CA PRO A 193 29.27 -3.94 31.75
C PRO A 193 27.84 -3.73 31.26
N TRP A 194 27.21 -2.64 31.71
CA TRP A 194 25.79 -2.35 31.50
C TRP A 194 25.55 -1.03 30.77
N VAL A 195 24.57 -1.06 29.88
CA VAL A 195 24.04 0.12 29.18
C VAL A 195 22.55 0.28 29.46
N ASN A 196 22.10 1.50 29.37
CA ASN A 196 20.73 1.92 29.58
C ASN A 196 19.79 1.44 28.44
N THR A 197 18.63 0.89 28.81
CA THR A 197 17.57 0.52 27.87
C THR A 197 16.60 1.67 27.56
N ALA A 198 16.75 2.83 28.19
CA ALA A 198 15.82 3.98 28.14
C ALA A 198 14.39 3.61 28.56
N ARG A 199 14.27 2.82 29.63
CA ARG A 199 13.01 2.48 30.29
C ARG A 199 13.17 2.65 31.78
N TYR A 200 12.24 3.40 32.34
CA TYR A 200 12.31 3.78 33.74
C TYR A 200 10.92 3.72 34.35
N ARG A 201 10.87 3.34 35.62
CA ARG A 201 9.72 3.58 36.49
C ARG A 201 10.11 4.61 37.52
N PHE A 202 9.29 5.62 37.71
CA PHE A 202 9.46 6.69 38.69
C PHE A 202 8.19 6.88 39.52
N ASP A 203 8.33 7.46 40.68
CA ASP A 203 7.24 8.17 41.36
C ASP A 203 7.04 9.52 40.67
N ALA A 204 5.80 9.90 40.35
CA ALA A 204 5.52 11.11 39.56
C ALA A 204 6.02 12.40 40.24
N LYS A 205 5.83 12.53 41.56
CA LYS A 205 6.27 13.72 42.31
C LYS A 205 7.77 13.82 42.38
N SER A 206 8.43 12.70 42.66
CA SER A 206 9.89 12.64 42.74
C SER A 206 10.53 12.91 41.38
N LEU A 207 9.88 12.47 40.28
CA LEU A 207 10.34 12.76 38.91
C LEU A 207 10.27 14.26 38.59
N SER A 208 9.21 14.95 38.99
CA SER A 208 9.08 16.40 38.80
C SER A 208 10.24 17.16 39.46
N LEU A 209 10.58 16.79 40.71
CA LEU A 209 11.71 17.36 41.41
C LEU A 209 13.04 17.04 40.72
N ALA A 210 13.27 15.80 40.35
CA ALA A 210 14.50 15.38 39.66
C ALA A 210 14.72 16.15 38.36
N LEU A 211 13.67 16.27 37.52
CA LEU A 211 13.73 17.00 36.24
C LEU A 211 14.06 18.48 36.43
N SER A 212 13.64 19.09 37.55
CA SER A 212 13.97 20.51 37.87
C SER A 212 15.44 20.74 38.15
N THR A 213 16.20 19.69 38.45
CA THR A 213 17.66 19.77 38.74
C THR A 213 18.51 19.45 37.49
N CYS A 214 17.93 18.94 36.42
CA CYS A 214 18.66 18.58 35.19
C CYS A 214 19.05 19.84 34.40
N GLY A 215 20.30 19.91 33.99
CA GLY A 215 20.85 20.97 33.14
C GLY A 215 21.02 20.56 31.69
N SER A 216 21.61 21.46 30.89
CA SER A 216 21.97 21.20 29.49
C SER A 216 23.47 21.30 29.21
N ASP A 217 24.31 21.30 30.26
CA ASP A 217 25.77 21.33 30.13
C ASP A 217 26.32 19.92 29.85
N ASN A 218 26.10 19.47 28.64
CA ASN A 218 26.52 18.15 28.15
C ASN A 218 26.95 18.23 26.69
N ALA A 219 27.37 17.09 26.09
CA ALA A 219 27.90 17.05 24.73
C ALA A 219 26.89 17.47 23.64
N GLN A 220 25.60 17.40 23.92
CA GLN A 220 24.52 17.71 22.93
C GLN A 220 23.79 19.02 23.25
N GLY A 221 24.03 19.64 24.42
CA GLY A 221 23.32 20.84 24.87
C GLY A 221 21.83 20.58 25.17
N GLU A 222 21.47 19.36 25.55
CA GLU A 222 20.10 18.90 25.77
C GLU A 222 19.84 18.57 27.23
N ILE A 223 18.59 18.63 27.66
CA ILE A 223 18.17 18.15 28.99
C ILE A 223 17.96 16.63 28.88
N TYR A 224 18.86 15.86 29.49
CA TYR A 224 18.77 14.40 29.46
C TYR A 224 17.86 13.86 30.57
N LEU A 225 16.99 12.90 30.24
CA LEU A 225 16.24 12.15 31.25
C LEU A 225 17.18 11.32 32.14
N THR A 226 18.28 10.83 31.58
CA THR A 226 19.29 10.01 32.27
C THR A 226 19.96 10.71 33.46
N ASP A 227 20.02 12.05 33.47
CA ASP A 227 20.57 12.83 34.58
C ASP A 227 19.71 12.71 35.83
N THR A 228 18.42 12.40 35.71
CA THR A 228 17.54 12.14 36.86
C THR A 228 17.98 10.94 37.68
N ILE A 229 18.70 9.98 37.11
CA ILE A 229 19.14 8.75 37.80
C ILE A 229 20.14 9.10 38.92
N GLU A 230 21.04 10.08 38.69
CA GLU A 230 21.94 10.56 39.73
C GLU A 230 21.18 11.21 40.90
N TYR A 231 20.15 12.01 40.60
CA TYR A 231 19.27 12.59 41.63
C TYR A 231 18.65 11.49 42.49
N PHE A 232 18.09 10.45 41.87
CA PHE A 232 17.48 9.32 42.59
C PHE A 232 18.52 8.52 43.40
N ALA A 233 19.72 8.31 42.86
CA ALA A 233 20.79 7.61 43.55
C ALA A 233 21.28 8.35 44.80
N ARG A 234 21.21 9.70 44.82
CA ARG A 234 21.54 10.54 46.01
C ARG A 234 20.41 10.55 47.04
N ASN A 235 19.16 10.40 46.64
CA ASN A 235 17.99 10.60 47.49
C ASN A 235 17.25 9.31 47.90
N GLY A 236 17.68 8.14 47.41
CA GLY A 236 17.02 6.88 47.72
C GLY A 236 17.61 5.68 47.00
N GLU A 237 16.78 4.65 46.78
CA GLU A 237 17.20 3.44 46.10
C GLU A 237 16.80 3.41 44.66
N VAL A 238 17.79 3.20 43.77
CA VAL A 238 17.58 2.95 42.35
C VAL A 238 17.73 1.44 42.11
N SER A 239 16.62 0.77 41.82
CA SER A 239 16.63 -0.64 41.39
C SER A 239 17.05 -0.77 39.92
N VAL A 240 17.74 -1.85 39.63
CA VAL A 240 18.17 -2.17 38.27
C VAL A 240 17.46 -3.43 37.78
N TYR A 241 16.68 -3.28 36.72
CA TYR A 241 16.10 -4.41 35.98
C TYR A 241 17.04 -4.83 34.85
N ARG A 242 17.50 -6.07 34.89
CA ARG A 242 18.38 -6.63 33.86
C ARG A 242 17.53 -7.35 32.81
N VAL A 243 17.65 -6.90 31.55
CA VAL A 243 17.10 -7.62 30.40
C VAL A 243 18.04 -8.77 30.08
N GLU A 244 17.55 -9.99 30.24
CA GLU A 244 18.34 -11.23 30.01
C GLU A 244 18.04 -11.83 28.63
N ASN A 245 16.79 -11.68 28.15
CA ASN A 245 16.38 -12.14 26.83
C ASN A 245 16.28 -10.94 25.87
N PRO A 246 17.05 -10.90 24.77
CA PRO A 246 16.97 -9.83 23.76
C PRO A 246 15.56 -9.60 23.22
N ASP A 247 14.72 -10.66 23.14
CA ASP A 247 13.33 -10.53 22.66
C ASP A 247 12.41 -9.73 23.57
N GLU A 248 12.81 -9.48 24.82
CA GLU A 248 12.09 -8.62 25.74
C GLU A 248 12.19 -7.12 25.37
N LEU A 249 13.17 -6.79 24.51
CA LEU A 249 13.53 -5.43 24.16
C LEU A 249 13.88 -5.29 22.68
N LEU A 250 12.88 -5.05 21.86
CA LEU A 250 13.08 -4.83 20.43
C LEU A 250 13.13 -3.33 20.14
N THR A 251 14.22 -2.87 19.55
CA THR A 251 14.44 -1.45 19.20
C THR A 251 14.95 -1.31 17.78
N TYR A 252 14.58 -0.22 17.11
CA TYR A 252 15.04 0.06 15.75
C TYR A 252 15.34 1.53 15.57
N SER A 253 16.29 1.79 14.70
CA SER A 253 16.68 3.12 14.23
C SER A 253 16.72 3.21 12.70
N THR A 254 16.72 2.07 12.03
CA THR A 254 16.77 1.92 10.57
C THR A 254 15.63 1.04 10.05
N LYS A 255 15.35 1.15 8.76
CA LYS A 255 14.37 0.29 8.07
C LYS A 255 14.77 -1.20 8.15
N VAL A 256 16.07 -1.51 8.08
CA VAL A 256 16.58 -2.89 8.17
C VAL A 256 16.30 -3.50 9.54
N GLU A 257 16.56 -2.75 10.61
CA GLU A 257 16.25 -3.20 11.98
C GLU A 257 14.74 -3.37 12.18
N LEU A 258 13.89 -2.45 11.67
CA LEU A 258 12.44 -2.60 11.72
C LEU A 258 11.98 -3.88 11.01
N ARG A 259 12.55 -4.18 9.83
CA ARG A 259 12.28 -5.41 9.09
C ARG A 259 12.62 -6.66 9.91
N SER A 260 13.78 -6.68 10.56
CA SER A 260 14.18 -7.78 11.45
C SER A 260 13.18 -7.99 12.59
N ILE A 261 12.77 -6.89 13.24
CA ILE A 261 11.75 -6.93 14.29
C ILE A 261 10.40 -7.40 13.75
N SER A 262 9.98 -6.92 12.58
CA SER A 262 8.72 -7.34 11.98
C SER A 262 8.68 -8.84 11.75
N ARG A 263 9.78 -9.43 11.27
CA ARG A 263 9.90 -10.89 11.11
C ARG A 263 9.74 -11.67 12.43
N HIS A 264 10.18 -11.09 13.55
CA HIS A 264 9.96 -11.71 14.87
C HIS A 264 8.46 -11.92 15.15
N PHE A 265 7.61 -10.99 14.74
CA PHE A 265 6.15 -11.05 14.96
C PHE A 265 5.36 -11.84 13.91
N LEU A 266 5.98 -12.30 12.83
CA LEU A 266 5.32 -13.18 11.87
C LEU A 266 4.99 -14.53 12.51
N ARG A 267 3.88 -15.13 12.06
CA ARG A 267 3.43 -16.46 12.51
C ARG A 267 3.97 -17.55 11.61
N ASN A 268 4.16 -18.74 12.17
CA ASN A 268 4.49 -19.91 11.37
C ASN A 268 3.30 -20.30 10.48
N ALA A 269 3.58 -20.87 9.31
CA ALA A 269 2.57 -21.29 8.35
C ALA A 269 1.55 -22.29 8.95
N SER A 270 1.98 -23.18 9.86
CA SER A 270 1.09 -24.08 10.59
C SER A 270 0.10 -23.34 11.51
N THR A 271 0.47 -22.17 12.05
CA THR A 271 -0.43 -21.32 12.82
C THR A 271 -1.42 -20.63 11.88
N LEU A 272 -0.94 -20.07 10.76
CA LEU A 272 -1.80 -19.47 9.73
C LEU A 272 -2.81 -20.48 9.18
N LEU A 273 -2.42 -21.75 9.00
CA LEU A 273 -3.32 -22.82 8.55
C LEU A 273 -4.52 -23.03 9.51
N ARG A 274 -4.29 -22.93 10.81
CA ARG A 274 -5.36 -23.05 11.81
C ARG A 274 -6.28 -21.85 11.86
N GLU A 275 -5.72 -20.67 11.69
CA GLU A 275 -6.46 -19.40 11.81
C GLU A 275 -7.21 -19.02 10.52
N PHE A 276 -6.70 -19.42 9.35
CA PHE A 276 -7.25 -19.09 8.03
C PHE A 276 -7.57 -20.37 7.21
N PRO A 277 -8.50 -21.22 7.66
CA PRO A 277 -8.81 -22.50 6.99
C PRO A 277 -9.32 -22.35 5.56
N GLN A 278 -9.87 -21.18 5.20
CA GLN A 278 -10.28 -20.86 3.82
C GLN A 278 -9.11 -20.82 2.83
N HIS A 279 -7.87 -20.72 3.30
CA HIS A 279 -6.63 -20.73 2.50
C HIS A 279 -5.80 -22.02 2.73
N SER A 280 -6.43 -23.06 3.27
CA SER A 280 -5.74 -24.30 3.70
C SER A 280 -4.96 -24.97 2.57
N ASN A 281 -5.47 -24.95 1.35
CA ASN A 281 -4.83 -25.59 0.20
C ASN A 281 -3.46 -24.98 -0.11
N VAL A 282 -3.39 -23.67 -0.31
CA VAL A 282 -2.14 -22.97 -0.60
C VAL A 282 -1.16 -22.97 0.57
N ILE A 283 -1.66 -22.90 1.83
CA ILE A 283 -0.81 -22.97 3.02
C ILE A 283 -0.20 -24.36 3.18
N SER A 284 -0.99 -25.42 2.98
CA SER A 284 -0.50 -26.80 3.03
C SER A 284 0.54 -27.08 1.95
N ALA A 285 0.31 -26.59 0.73
CA ALA A 285 1.28 -26.67 -0.36
C ALA A 285 2.58 -25.89 -0.03
N PHE A 286 2.47 -24.71 0.60
CA PHE A 286 3.61 -23.95 1.07
C PHE A 286 4.42 -24.73 2.10
N ILE A 287 3.78 -25.28 3.14
CA ILE A 287 4.44 -26.09 4.18
C ILE A 287 5.14 -27.30 3.57
N SER A 288 4.49 -27.98 2.64
CA SER A 288 5.06 -29.13 1.94
C SER A 288 6.31 -28.77 1.13
N ARG A 289 6.34 -27.60 0.48
CA ARG A 289 7.43 -27.17 -0.39
C ARG A 289 8.58 -26.50 0.35
N TYR A 290 8.27 -25.64 1.35
CA TYR A 290 9.23 -24.76 2.00
C TYR A 290 9.39 -25.01 3.51
N GLY A 291 8.59 -25.92 4.08
CA GLY A 291 8.58 -26.19 5.53
C GLY A 291 7.69 -25.22 6.32
N ASP A 292 7.56 -25.48 7.64
CA ASP A 292 6.79 -24.64 8.56
C ASP A 292 7.58 -23.40 8.96
N ARG A 293 7.58 -22.40 8.09
CA ARG A 293 8.30 -21.12 8.25
C ARG A 293 7.35 -20.00 8.63
N LYS A 294 7.92 -18.93 9.19
CA LYS A 294 7.22 -17.66 9.38
C LYS A 294 6.84 -17.07 8.03
N ALA A 295 5.56 -16.73 7.85
CA ALA A 295 5.03 -16.28 6.57
C ALA A 295 3.90 -15.27 6.75
N VAL A 296 3.46 -14.70 5.64
CA VAL A 296 2.24 -13.91 5.49
C VAL A 296 1.35 -14.53 4.43
N ILE A 297 0.04 -14.35 4.55
CA ILE A 297 -0.89 -14.64 3.46
C ILE A 297 -1.29 -13.33 2.84
N VAL A 298 -1.22 -13.25 1.51
CA VAL A 298 -1.68 -12.09 0.74
C VAL A 298 -2.80 -12.54 -0.17
N ARG A 299 -3.95 -11.87 -0.11
CA ARG A 299 -5.05 -12.06 -1.05
C ARG A 299 -5.18 -10.83 -1.92
N ALA A 300 -5.00 -10.96 -3.23
CA ALA A 300 -5.24 -9.93 -4.23
C ALA A 300 -6.44 -10.36 -5.10
N PRO A 301 -7.59 -9.68 -5.00
CA PRO A 301 -8.81 -10.06 -5.71
C PRO A 301 -8.71 -9.75 -7.22
N GLY A 302 -9.57 -10.40 -8.02
CA GLY A 302 -9.91 -9.90 -9.34
C GLY A 302 -10.81 -8.65 -9.23
N ARG A 303 -11.07 -8.01 -10.38
CA ARG A 303 -11.92 -6.80 -10.43
C ARG A 303 -12.88 -6.81 -11.61
N VAL A 304 -13.97 -6.11 -11.49
CA VAL A 304 -14.82 -5.67 -12.58
C VAL A 304 -14.89 -4.15 -12.62
N ASN A 305 -14.87 -3.58 -13.83
CA ASN A 305 -15.06 -2.16 -14.09
C ASN A 305 -16.44 -1.96 -14.72
N LEU A 306 -17.37 -1.37 -13.98
CA LEU A 306 -18.75 -1.19 -14.40
C LEU A 306 -18.94 0.06 -15.27
N MET A 307 -18.05 1.07 -15.15
CA MET A 307 -18.08 2.30 -15.95
C MET A 307 -16.72 2.98 -15.93
N GLY A 308 -16.26 3.49 -17.07
CA GLY A 308 -14.98 4.20 -17.18
C GLY A 308 -13.86 3.32 -17.73
N ARG A 309 -14.16 2.44 -18.70
CA ARG A 309 -13.14 1.63 -19.36
C ARG A 309 -12.27 2.44 -20.31
N HIS A 310 -10.99 2.08 -20.40
CA HIS A 310 -10.02 2.64 -21.35
C HIS A 310 -9.71 4.14 -21.21
N ILE A 311 -10.00 4.76 -20.07
CA ILE A 311 -9.83 6.21 -19.86
C ILE A 311 -9.00 6.60 -18.64
N GLU A 312 -8.68 5.68 -17.74
CA GLU A 312 -7.93 5.97 -16.50
C GLU A 312 -6.53 6.53 -16.80
N HIS A 313 -5.87 6.01 -17.82
CA HIS A 313 -4.57 6.50 -18.28
C HIS A 313 -4.65 7.87 -18.99
N ARG A 314 -5.87 8.41 -19.18
CA ARG A 314 -6.18 9.75 -19.73
C ARG A 314 -6.77 10.69 -18.69
N GLY A 315 -6.67 10.34 -17.42
CA GLY A 315 -7.18 11.11 -16.29
C GLY A 315 -8.67 10.94 -16.02
N GLY A 316 -9.37 10.07 -16.76
CA GLY A 316 -10.76 9.72 -16.50
C GLY A 316 -10.92 8.89 -15.24
N SER A 317 -12.10 8.95 -14.61
CA SER A 317 -12.43 8.13 -13.45
C SER A 317 -12.96 6.75 -13.83
N VAL A 318 -12.88 5.79 -12.90
CA VAL A 318 -13.46 4.47 -13.06
C VAL A 318 -14.41 4.13 -11.90
N ASN A 319 -15.42 3.30 -12.17
CA ASN A 319 -16.36 2.80 -11.16
C ASN A 319 -16.23 1.29 -11.09
N VAL A 320 -15.58 0.83 -10.04
CA VAL A 320 -15.05 -0.53 -9.93
C VAL A 320 -15.51 -1.24 -8.68
N MET A 321 -15.43 -2.55 -8.70
CA MET A 321 -15.53 -3.38 -7.50
C MET A 321 -14.57 -4.57 -7.61
N ALA A 322 -13.99 -5.00 -6.49
CA ALA A 322 -13.31 -6.27 -6.40
C ALA A 322 -14.30 -7.42 -6.37
N ILE A 323 -13.87 -8.61 -6.80
CA ILE A 323 -14.67 -9.82 -6.79
C ILE A 323 -14.08 -10.87 -5.81
N GLU A 324 -14.86 -11.93 -5.51
CA GLU A 324 -14.41 -12.96 -4.56
C GLU A 324 -13.22 -13.79 -5.08
N ALA A 325 -13.19 -14.05 -6.40
CA ALA A 325 -12.05 -14.73 -7.01
C ALA A 325 -10.75 -13.93 -6.84
N ALA A 326 -9.67 -14.59 -6.46
CA ALA A 326 -8.43 -13.92 -6.07
C ALA A 326 -7.19 -14.73 -6.43
N THR A 327 -6.06 -14.05 -6.47
CA THR A 327 -4.73 -14.63 -6.35
C THR A 327 -4.32 -14.59 -4.88
N VAL A 328 -3.89 -15.73 -4.35
CA VAL A 328 -3.43 -15.86 -2.97
C VAL A 328 -1.97 -16.27 -2.95
N PHE A 329 -1.16 -15.52 -2.22
CA PHE A 329 0.23 -15.83 -1.93
C PHE A 329 0.37 -16.27 -0.48
N VAL A 330 1.15 -17.32 -0.23
CA VAL A 330 1.78 -17.55 1.06
C VAL A 330 3.26 -17.28 0.87
N ALA A 331 3.77 -16.24 1.53
CA ALA A 331 5.10 -15.70 1.31
C ALA A 331 5.93 -15.67 2.59
N ALA A 332 7.11 -16.30 2.58
CA ALA A 332 8.09 -16.26 3.67
C ALA A 332 9.28 -15.40 3.28
N PRO A 333 9.84 -14.59 4.21
CA PRO A 333 11.00 -13.77 3.94
C PRO A 333 12.27 -14.62 3.76
N ARG A 334 13.17 -14.15 2.90
CA ARG A 334 14.54 -14.66 2.71
C ARG A 334 15.54 -13.64 3.27
N GLU A 335 16.80 -14.08 3.45
CA GLU A 335 17.90 -13.17 3.83
C GLU A 335 18.59 -12.56 2.61
N ASP A 336 18.48 -13.21 1.46
CA ASP A 336 18.98 -12.74 0.17
C ASP A 336 17.91 -11.93 -0.60
N ASP A 337 18.20 -11.55 -1.83
CA ASP A 337 17.30 -10.80 -2.74
C ASP A 337 16.60 -11.69 -3.78
N ILE A 338 16.59 -13.02 -3.56
CA ILE A 338 15.97 -13.98 -4.48
C ILE A 338 14.47 -14.09 -4.21
N ILE A 339 13.68 -14.03 -5.26
CA ILE A 339 12.26 -14.43 -5.24
C ILE A 339 12.14 -15.80 -5.90
N HIS A 340 11.70 -16.79 -5.12
CA HIS A 340 11.37 -18.12 -5.60
C HIS A 340 9.85 -18.34 -5.58
N LEU A 341 9.29 -18.76 -6.70
CA LEU A 341 7.86 -18.87 -6.95
C LEU A 341 7.48 -20.31 -7.28
N ALA A 342 6.53 -20.86 -6.56
CA ALA A 342 5.86 -22.12 -6.88
C ALA A 342 4.35 -21.89 -6.96
N ASN A 343 3.63 -22.74 -7.67
CA ASN A 343 2.20 -22.65 -7.85
C ASN A 343 1.52 -23.97 -7.47
N VAL A 344 0.37 -23.90 -6.81
CA VAL A 344 -0.46 -25.07 -6.47
C VAL A 344 -0.88 -25.82 -7.74
N ASN A 345 -1.16 -25.09 -8.81
CA ASN A 345 -1.45 -25.67 -10.12
C ASN A 345 -0.15 -25.94 -10.87
N SER A 346 0.20 -27.20 -11.04
CA SER A 346 1.43 -27.64 -11.75
C SER A 346 1.53 -27.26 -13.23
N ALA A 347 0.44 -26.77 -13.84
CA ALA A 347 0.49 -26.19 -15.19
C ALA A 347 1.29 -24.89 -15.27
N TYR A 348 1.55 -24.25 -14.11
CA TYR A 348 2.38 -23.06 -14.00
C TYR A 348 3.77 -23.45 -13.46
N PRO A 349 4.82 -23.43 -14.29
CA PRO A 349 6.16 -23.82 -13.86
C PRO A 349 6.69 -22.91 -12.75
N GLU A 350 7.53 -23.47 -11.89
CA GLU A 350 8.27 -22.69 -10.87
C GLU A 350 9.18 -21.66 -11.56
N GLY A 351 9.47 -20.58 -10.85
CA GLY A 351 10.36 -19.52 -11.30
C GLY A 351 11.22 -18.96 -10.19
N GLU A 352 12.40 -18.52 -10.55
CA GLU A 352 13.34 -17.89 -9.63
C GLU A 352 14.05 -16.73 -10.30
N PHE A 353 14.29 -15.64 -9.57
CA PHE A 353 15.08 -14.50 -10.02
C PHE A 353 15.58 -13.67 -8.84
N SER A 354 16.70 -12.95 -9.05
CA SER A 354 17.21 -11.97 -8.09
C SER A 354 16.64 -10.58 -8.40
N ILE A 355 16.19 -9.88 -7.37
CA ILE A 355 15.73 -8.48 -7.46
C ILE A 355 16.92 -7.55 -7.78
N GLY A 356 18.13 -7.90 -7.33
CA GLY A 356 19.35 -7.10 -7.45
C GLY A 356 19.96 -7.03 -8.86
N VAL A 357 19.52 -7.88 -9.79
CA VAL A 357 20.07 -7.94 -11.16
C VAL A 357 19.65 -6.74 -12.01
N ALA A 358 18.50 -6.13 -11.74
CA ALA A 358 18.05 -4.94 -12.46
C ALA A 358 19.01 -3.74 -12.18
N PRO A 359 19.23 -2.83 -13.15
CA PRO A 359 20.08 -1.65 -12.97
C PRO A 359 19.62 -0.76 -11.80
N LYS A 360 20.55 -0.04 -11.16
CA LYS A 360 20.27 0.77 -9.97
C LYS A 360 19.65 2.15 -10.24
N GLU A 361 19.50 2.57 -11.48
CA GLU A 361 19.12 3.93 -11.88
C GLU A 361 17.75 3.94 -12.58
N MET A 362 16.68 3.59 -11.86
CA MET A 362 15.31 3.55 -12.40
C MET A 362 14.30 4.19 -11.43
N SER A 363 14.72 5.24 -10.71
CA SER A 363 13.89 5.91 -9.71
C SER A 363 12.72 6.66 -10.34
N THR A 364 12.87 7.14 -11.57
CA THR A 364 11.84 7.87 -12.30
C THR A 364 11.12 6.99 -13.34
N THR A 365 9.88 7.37 -13.69
CA THR A 365 9.13 6.72 -14.77
C THR A 365 9.90 6.73 -16.11
N ARG A 366 10.66 7.81 -16.37
CA ARG A 366 11.47 7.92 -17.60
C ARG A 366 12.58 6.89 -17.65
N GLU A 367 13.34 6.74 -16.58
CA GLU A 367 14.42 5.74 -16.47
C GLU A 367 13.84 4.32 -16.54
N TRP A 368 12.68 4.08 -15.92
CA TRP A 368 11.96 2.80 -16.04
C TRP A 368 11.60 2.49 -17.50
N LEU A 369 11.08 3.46 -18.24
CA LEU A 369 10.76 3.30 -19.66
C LEU A 369 12.01 3.02 -20.50
N GLN A 370 13.14 3.66 -20.21
CA GLN A 370 14.42 3.40 -20.88
C GLN A 370 14.88 1.96 -20.62
N PHE A 371 14.80 1.48 -19.38
CA PHE A 371 15.12 0.09 -19.04
C PHE A 371 14.22 -0.90 -19.80
N LEU A 372 12.91 -0.67 -19.82
CA LEU A 372 11.97 -1.51 -20.56
C LEU A 372 12.22 -1.55 -22.07
N SER A 373 12.82 -0.49 -22.61
CA SER A 373 13.16 -0.37 -24.04
C SER A 373 14.54 -0.89 -24.39
N SER A 374 15.35 -1.28 -23.39
CA SER A 374 16.71 -1.78 -23.60
C SER A 374 16.72 -3.13 -24.33
N GLU A 375 17.74 -3.37 -25.13
CA GLU A 375 17.88 -4.64 -25.86
C GLU A 375 18.02 -5.83 -24.91
N GLN A 376 18.64 -5.64 -23.75
CA GLN A 376 18.77 -6.68 -22.73
C GLN A 376 17.41 -7.11 -22.18
N THR A 377 16.56 -6.14 -21.81
CA THR A 377 15.19 -6.44 -21.29
C THR A 377 14.32 -7.07 -22.37
N LYS A 378 14.41 -6.59 -23.61
CA LYS A 378 13.68 -7.19 -24.74
C LYS A 378 14.09 -8.64 -24.99
N ALA A 379 15.39 -8.95 -24.94
CA ALA A 379 15.90 -10.32 -25.09
C ALA A 379 15.40 -11.23 -23.96
N GLU A 380 15.51 -10.79 -22.71
CA GLU A 380 15.00 -11.52 -21.54
C GLU A 380 13.50 -11.84 -21.66
N LEU A 381 12.70 -10.85 -22.06
CA LEU A 381 11.26 -11.04 -22.27
C LEU A 381 10.92 -11.94 -23.45
N ALA A 382 11.75 -11.96 -24.49
CA ALA A 382 11.59 -12.86 -25.62
C ALA A 382 11.83 -14.33 -25.22
N GLU A 383 12.87 -14.59 -24.41
CA GLU A 383 13.20 -15.92 -23.88
C GLU A 383 12.13 -16.44 -22.90
N SER A 384 11.60 -15.55 -22.04
CA SER A 384 10.58 -15.86 -21.03
C SER A 384 9.15 -15.55 -21.47
N ARG A 385 8.91 -15.49 -22.76
CA ARG A 385 7.62 -15.07 -23.33
C ARG A 385 6.44 -15.90 -22.80
N GLY A 386 5.41 -15.22 -22.31
CA GLY A 386 4.21 -15.85 -21.75
C GLY A 386 4.37 -16.39 -20.33
N SER A 387 5.56 -16.26 -19.72
CA SER A 387 5.76 -16.67 -18.34
C SER A 387 4.97 -15.77 -17.38
N TRP A 388 4.22 -16.38 -16.49
CA TRP A 388 3.50 -15.68 -15.41
C TRP A 388 4.45 -15.01 -14.41
N VAL A 389 5.69 -15.52 -14.30
CA VAL A 389 6.75 -14.99 -13.44
C VAL A 389 7.10 -13.55 -13.81
N ASN A 390 6.95 -13.15 -15.08
CA ASN A 390 7.29 -11.81 -15.55
C ASN A 390 6.42 -10.71 -14.92
N TYR A 391 5.20 -11.01 -14.49
CA TYR A 391 4.36 -10.06 -13.74
C TYR A 391 4.91 -9.79 -12.35
N VAL A 392 5.37 -10.84 -11.67
CA VAL A 392 6.03 -10.75 -10.36
C VAL A 392 7.37 -10.02 -10.47
N LYS A 393 8.16 -10.35 -11.52
CA LYS A 393 9.46 -9.73 -11.80
C LYS A 393 9.33 -8.23 -12.06
N GLY A 394 8.40 -7.82 -12.90
CA GLY A 394 8.15 -6.41 -13.21
C GLY A 394 7.75 -5.59 -11.97
N ALA A 395 6.86 -6.14 -11.13
CA ALA A 395 6.49 -5.53 -9.86
C ALA A 395 7.70 -5.39 -8.92
N ALA A 396 8.45 -6.48 -8.72
CA ALA A 396 9.60 -6.49 -7.79
C ALA A 396 10.69 -5.51 -8.21
N TYR A 397 11.03 -5.45 -9.49
CA TYR A 397 12.01 -4.53 -10.04
C TYR A 397 11.59 -3.07 -9.84
N ARG A 398 10.32 -2.75 -10.19
CA ARG A 398 9.83 -1.38 -10.08
C ARG A 398 9.77 -0.91 -8.63
N PHE A 399 9.34 -1.76 -7.69
CA PHE A 399 9.27 -1.44 -6.27
C PHE A 399 10.66 -1.21 -5.66
N ARG A 400 11.66 -2.04 -6.00
CA ARG A 400 13.01 -1.86 -5.50
C ARG A 400 13.56 -0.47 -5.81
N ASP A 401 13.46 -0.05 -7.05
CA ASP A 401 14.15 1.14 -7.53
C ASP A 401 13.45 2.43 -7.12
N ALA A 402 12.11 2.43 -7.13
CA ALA A 402 11.34 3.60 -6.72
C ALA A 402 11.49 3.96 -5.23
N LEU A 403 11.88 2.98 -4.39
CA LEU A 403 11.94 3.15 -2.95
C LEU A 403 13.37 3.29 -2.40
N ASP A 404 14.39 3.23 -3.27
CA ASP A 404 15.82 3.27 -2.89
C ASP A 404 16.11 2.37 -1.67
N PHE A 405 15.67 1.12 -1.74
CA PHE A 405 15.72 0.22 -0.61
C PHE A 405 16.18 -1.19 -1.02
N ASN A 406 17.13 -1.75 -0.28
CA ASN A 406 17.54 -3.14 -0.45
C ASN A 406 16.44 -4.08 0.02
N LEU A 407 15.57 -4.49 -0.88
CA LEU A 407 14.53 -5.48 -0.61
C LEU A 407 15.17 -6.84 -0.36
N CYS A 408 14.69 -7.54 0.65
CA CYS A 408 14.94 -8.98 0.73
C CYS A 408 13.91 -9.72 -0.12
N GLY A 409 14.34 -10.85 -0.64
CA GLY A 409 13.52 -11.75 -1.43
C GLY A 409 12.53 -12.54 -0.59
N MET A 410 11.82 -13.45 -1.24
CA MET A 410 10.78 -14.26 -0.60
C MET A 410 10.62 -15.63 -1.30
N ASP A 411 10.24 -16.64 -0.53
CA ASP A 411 9.72 -17.91 -1.05
C ASP A 411 8.20 -17.85 -1.06
N VAL A 412 7.59 -18.09 -2.23
CA VAL A 412 6.15 -17.88 -2.43
C VAL A 412 5.48 -19.12 -2.99
N MET A 413 4.37 -19.53 -2.37
CA MET A 413 3.40 -20.47 -2.95
C MET A 413 2.19 -19.68 -3.42
N VAL A 414 1.77 -19.91 -4.67
CA VAL A 414 0.70 -19.18 -5.35
C VAL A 414 -0.50 -20.09 -5.61
N GLU A 415 -1.70 -19.58 -5.34
CA GLU A 415 -2.97 -20.17 -5.78
C GLU A 415 -3.83 -19.08 -6.44
N GLY A 416 -4.37 -19.36 -7.63
CA GLY A 416 -5.22 -18.42 -8.35
C GLY A 416 -6.60 -19.02 -8.63
N THR A 417 -7.67 -18.30 -8.28
CA THR A 417 -9.06 -18.66 -8.61
C THR A 417 -9.70 -17.72 -9.64
N ILE A 418 -8.98 -16.67 -10.06
CA ILE A 418 -9.44 -15.76 -11.10
C ILE A 418 -9.33 -16.46 -12.46
N PRO A 419 -10.41 -16.56 -13.26
CA PRO A 419 -10.33 -17.10 -14.61
C PRO A 419 -9.27 -16.38 -15.46
N VAL A 420 -8.33 -17.15 -16.02
CA VAL A 420 -7.20 -16.60 -16.78
C VAL A 420 -7.65 -16.14 -18.16
N ALA A 421 -7.14 -15.00 -18.62
CA ALA A 421 -7.47 -14.37 -19.91
C ALA A 421 -8.97 -14.01 -20.07
N ALA A 422 -9.71 -13.94 -18.98
CA ALA A 422 -11.15 -13.64 -18.96
C ALA A 422 -11.48 -12.14 -18.81
N GLY A 423 -10.50 -11.25 -18.85
CA GLY A 423 -10.72 -9.81 -18.65
C GLY A 423 -10.96 -9.39 -17.19
N LEU A 424 -10.75 -10.28 -16.21
CA LEU A 424 -10.91 -10.05 -14.78
C LEU A 424 -9.60 -9.72 -14.06
N SER A 425 -8.55 -9.45 -14.81
CA SER A 425 -7.21 -8.99 -14.39
C SER A 425 -6.45 -9.95 -13.46
N SER A 426 -6.40 -11.23 -13.82
CA SER A 426 -5.53 -12.19 -13.13
C SER A 426 -4.05 -11.79 -13.17
N SER A 427 -3.59 -11.10 -14.20
CA SER A 427 -2.24 -10.55 -14.32
C SER A 427 -1.98 -9.45 -13.30
N SER A 428 -2.85 -8.45 -13.22
CA SER A 428 -2.70 -7.34 -12.27
C SER A 428 -2.82 -7.82 -10.82
N SER A 429 -3.59 -8.91 -10.56
CA SER A 429 -3.65 -9.52 -9.23
C SER A 429 -2.32 -10.14 -8.79
N LEU A 430 -1.52 -10.71 -9.72
CA LEU A 430 -0.15 -11.16 -9.43
C LEU A 430 0.75 -9.98 -9.06
N VAL A 431 0.64 -8.87 -9.79
CA VAL A 431 1.40 -7.63 -9.51
C VAL A 431 1.05 -7.09 -8.13
N VAL A 432 -0.26 -6.95 -7.82
CA VAL A 432 -0.74 -6.46 -6.52
C VAL A 432 -0.33 -7.41 -5.40
N ALA A 433 -0.48 -8.73 -5.57
CA ALA A 433 -0.06 -9.70 -4.57
C ALA A 433 1.45 -9.61 -4.27
N THR A 434 2.27 -9.41 -5.32
CA THR A 434 3.71 -9.21 -5.17
C THR A 434 4.02 -7.93 -4.40
N ALA A 435 3.38 -6.82 -4.76
CA ALA A 435 3.55 -5.53 -4.11
C ALA A 435 3.18 -5.57 -2.63
N GLU A 436 2.05 -6.22 -2.29
CA GLU A 436 1.60 -6.42 -0.90
C GLU A 436 2.57 -7.31 -0.12
N ALA A 437 3.02 -8.44 -0.71
CA ALA A 437 3.97 -9.34 -0.06
C ALA A 437 5.32 -8.66 0.21
N LEU A 438 5.87 -7.95 -0.78
CA LEU A 438 7.11 -7.17 -0.61
C LEU A 438 6.94 -6.08 0.45
N SER A 439 5.79 -5.39 0.46
CA SER A 439 5.49 -4.36 1.44
C SER A 439 5.44 -4.93 2.85
N ALA A 440 4.74 -6.05 3.04
CA ALA A 440 4.62 -6.73 4.34
C ALA A 440 5.97 -7.22 4.87
N LEU A 441 6.73 -7.92 4.03
CA LEU A 441 7.98 -8.57 4.43
C LEU A 441 9.17 -7.61 4.56
N ASN A 442 9.10 -6.44 3.89
CA ASN A 442 10.15 -5.42 3.92
C ASN A 442 9.75 -4.15 4.70
N CYS A 443 8.58 -4.14 5.35
CA CYS A 443 8.05 -2.98 6.07
C CYS A 443 8.01 -1.71 5.19
N LEU A 444 7.63 -1.87 3.91
CA LEU A 444 7.49 -0.74 3.02
C LEU A 444 6.25 0.05 3.41
N ASN A 445 6.37 1.35 3.43
CA ASN A 445 5.30 2.23 3.80
C ASN A 445 5.11 3.25 2.69
N MET A 446 3.98 3.18 2.01
CA MET A 446 3.67 4.04 0.89
C MET A 446 2.19 4.43 0.91
N THR A 447 1.88 5.53 0.26
CA THR A 447 0.49 5.94 0.04
C THR A 447 -0.19 5.04 -0.99
N ASP A 448 -1.52 4.99 -0.99
CA ASP A 448 -2.25 4.23 -2.00
C ASP A 448 -1.92 4.73 -3.43
N SER A 449 -1.69 6.04 -3.61
CA SER A 449 -1.25 6.58 -4.90
C SER A 449 0.08 6.00 -5.35
N GLN A 450 1.10 6.04 -4.49
CA GLN A 450 2.41 5.45 -4.80
C GLN A 450 2.31 3.95 -5.11
N PHE A 451 1.54 3.21 -4.30
CA PHE A 451 1.33 1.78 -4.51
C PHE A 451 0.70 1.49 -5.87
N VAL A 452 -0.37 2.22 -6.20
CA VAL A 452 -1.14 2.05 -7.45
C VAL A 452 -0.29 2.39 -8.68
N ASP A 453 0.43 3.52 -8.63
CA ASP A 453 1.29 3.96 -9.72
C ASP A 453 2.43 2.96 -9.97
N LEU A 454 3.11 2.49 -8.91
CA LEU A 454 4.20 1.51 -9.01
C LEU A 454 3.71 0.14 -9.52
N CYS A 455 2.51 -0.31 -9.12
CA CYS A 455 1.91 -1.52 -9.65
C CYS A 455 1.61 -1.38 -11.15
N GLY A 456 0.99 -0.28 -11.56
CA GLY A 456 0.70 -0.01 -12.97
C GLY A 456 1.96 0.02 -13.83
N GLU A 457 2.99 0.73 -13.39
CA GLU A 457 4.28 0.79 -14.06
C GLU A 457 5.02 -0.57 -14.07
N GLY A 458 4.92 -1.34 -12.98
CA GLY A 458 5.47 -2.69 -12.89
C GLY A 458 4.88 -3.64 -13.95
N GLU A 459 3.57 -3.55 -14.21
CA GLU A 459 2.92 -4.37 -15.26
C GLU A 459 3.40 -4.01 -16.68
N TRP A 460 3.97 -2.82 -16.88
CA TRP A 460 4.56 -2.46 -18.19
C TRP A 460 5.76 -3.34 -18.58
N PHE A 461 6.39 -4.02 -17.64
CA PHE A 461 7.48 -4.95 -17.91
C PHE A 461 7.06 -6.03 -18.92
N VAL A 462 5.85 -6.55 -18.83
CA VAL A 462 5.34 -7.52 -19.80
C VAL A 462 4.90 -6.88 -21.13
N GLY A 463 5.07 -5.57 -21.26
CA GLY A 463 4.89 -4.75 -22.47
C GLY A 463 3.46 -4.25 -22.72
N SER A 464 2.55 -4.39 -21.77
CA SER A 464 1.23 -3.74 -21.80
C SER A 464 1.38 -2.31 -21.25
N ARG A 465 0.93 -1.29 -22.00
CA ARG A 465 0.99 0.13 -21.58
C ARG A 465 -0.34 0.61 -21.02
N GLY A 466 -1.05 -0.25 -20.30
CA GLY A 466 -2.30 0.09 -19.62
C GLY A 466 -2.12 1.08 -18.48
N GLY A 467 -3.23 1.63 -18.01
CA GLY A 467 -3.29 2.43 -16.79
C GLY A 467 -3.30 1.58 -15.51
N ALA A 468 -3.28 2.24 -14.36
CA ALA A 468 -3.27 1.60 -13.05
C ALA A 468 -4.69 1.32 -12.49
N GLY A 469 -5.74 1.42 -13.30
CA GLY A 469 -7.13 1.27 -12.87
C GLY A 469 -7.44 -0.08 -12.22
N ASP A 470 -6.86 -1.16 -12.75
CA ASP A 470 -7.03 -2.51 -12.22
C ASP A 470 -6.39 -2.67 -10.85
N HIS A 471 -5.16 -2.18 -10.69
CA HIS A 471 -4.41 -2.20 -9.43
C HIS A 471 -5.10 -1.36 -8.36
N ALA A 472 -5.61 -0.18 -8.76
CA ALA A 472 -6.38 0.70 -7.87
C ALA A 472 -7.69 0.04 -7.41
N ALA A 473 -8.40 -0.64 -8.33
CA ALA A 473 -9.60 -1.40 -7.99
C ALA A 473 -9.30 -2.50 -6.96
N MET A 474 -8.23 -3.28 -7.18
CA MET A 474 -7.80 -4.35 -6.29
C MET A 474 -7.34 -3.84 -4.92
N ARG A 475 -6.71 -2.66 -4.86
CA ARG A 475 -6.22 -2.07 -3.62
C ARG A 475 -7.33 -1.40 -2.81
N CYS A 476 -8.21 -0.63 -3.49
CA CYS A 476 -9.10 0.33 -2.83
C CYS A 476 -10.54 -0.13 -2.72
N SER A 477 -10.91 -1.30 -3.27
CA SER A 477 -12.29 -1.81 -3.19
C SER A 477 -12.72 -2.13 -1.76
N LYS A 478 -14.02 -1.98 -1.54
CA LYS A 478 -14.68 -2.23 -0.26
C LYS A 478 -15.86 -3.19 -0.46
N ALA A 479 -15.98 -4.19 0.39
CA ALA A 479 -17.08 -5.13 0.35
C ALA A 479 -18.45 -4.43 0.33
N GLY A 480 -19.34 -4.89 -0.52
CA GLY A 480 -20.68 -4.32 -0.67
C GLY A 480 -20.73 -2.93 -1.34
N HIS A 481 -19.66 -2.44 -1.97
CA HIS A 481 -19.62 -1.11 -2.58
C HIS A 481 -19.07 -1.13 -4.01
N ILE A 482 -19.50 -0.14 -4.79
CA ILE A 482 -18.84 0.31 -6.02
C ILE A 482 -17.96 1.50 -5.62
N VAL A 483 -16.69 1.45 -5.97
CA VAL A 483 -15.73 2.50 -5.62
C VAL A 483 -15.45 3.36 -6.85
N HIS A 484 -15.57 4.68 -6.68
CA HIS A 484 -15.21 5.66 -7.69
C HIS A 484 -13.77 6.09 -7.49
N LEU A 485 -12.91 5.87 -8.49
CA LEU A 485 -11.48 6.18 -8.45
C LEU A 485 -11.14 7.22 -9.51
N ASN A 486 -10.47 8.28 -9.10
CA ASN A 486 -9.97 9.33 -10.00
C ASN A 486 -8.48 9.12 -10.28
N PHE A 487 -8.03 9.58 -11.46
CA PHE A 487 -6.63 9.50 -11.87
C PHE A 487 -6.10 10.86 -12.30
N LYS A 488 -4.79 11.05 -12.15
CA LYS A 488 -4.06 12.26 -12.52
C LYS A 488 -4.61 13.58 -11.91
N PRO A 489 -4.48 13.75 -10.58
CA PRO A 489 -3.85 12.84 -9.62
C PRO A 489 -4.78 11.71 -9.16
N PHE A 490 -4.20 10.62 -8.69
CA PHE A 490 -4.97 9.53 -8.08
C PHE A 490 -5.65 10.00 -6.80
N SER A 491 -6.93 9.66 -6.67
CA SER A 491 -7.69 9.85 -5.43
C SER A 491 -8.89 8.91 -5.36
N ILE A 492 -9.22 8.50 -4.14
CA ILE A 492 -10.42 7.71 -3.88
C ILE A 492 -11.59 8.68 -3.76
N GLY A 493 -12.53 8.59 -4.69
CA GLY A 493 -13.76 9.36 -4.67
C GLY A 493 -14.84 8.72 -3.78
N LYS A 494 -16.09 9.09 -4.02
CA LYS A 494 -17.22 8.60 -3.22
C LYS A 494 -17.52 7.14 -3.55
N SER A 495 -17.37 6.25 -2.56
CA SER A 495 -17.88 4.88 -2.64
C SER A 495 -19.41 4.88 -2.48
N VAL A 496 -20.12 4.14 -3.34
CA VAL A 496 -21.58 3.98 -3.30
C VAL A 496 -21.90 2.53 -2.97
N ALA A 497 -22.86 2.30 -2.07
CA ALA A 497 -23.32 0.95 -1.76
C ALA A 497 -23.82 0.26 -3.04
N PHE A 498 -23.42 -1.00 -3.22
CA PHE A 498 -23.90 -1.81 -4.34
C PHE A 498 -25.42 -2.03 -4.19
N PRO A 499 -26.20 -1.87 -5.28
CA PRO A 499 -27.66 -1.99 -5.20
C PRO A 499 -28.09 -3.37 -4.69
N PRO A 500 -28.85 -3.47 -3.59
CA PRO A 500 -29.27 -4.75 -3.04
C PRO A 500 -30.26 -5.50 -3.94
N SER A 501 -30.92 -4.79 -4.88
CA SER A 501 -31.84 -5.34 -5.87
C SER A 501 -31.14 -5.88 -7.13
N CYS A 502 -29.82 -5.70 -7.26
CA CYS A 502 -29.07 -6.06 -8.43
C CYS A 502 -27.96 -7.07 -8.11
N SER A 503 -27.53 -7.79 -9.15
CA SER A 503 -26.33 -8.62 -9.17
C SER A 503 -25.50 -8.29 -10.40
N VAL A 504 -24.21 -8.64 -10.37
CA VAL A 504 -23.36 -8.65 -11.56
C VAL A 504 -23.13 -10.09 -11.98
N ILE A 505 -23.50 -10.42 -13.21
CA ILE A 505 -23.14 -11.71 -13.82
C ILE A 505 -21.93 -11.48 -14.71
N VAL A 506 -20.94 -12.33 -14.56
CA VAL A 506 -19.77 -12.43 -15.43
C VAL A 506 -19.92 -13.65 -16.30
N ALA A 507 -19.86 -13.49 -17.62
CA ALA A 507 -19.96 -14.59 -18.60
C ALA A 507 -18.73 -14.60 -19.50
N ASP A 508 -17.95 -15.69 -19.46
CA ASP A 508 -16.83 -15.87 -20.37
C ASP A 508 -17.33 -16.17 -21.77
N SER A 509 -16.86 -15.41 -22.76
CA SER A 509 -17.17 -15.66 -24.17
C SER A 509 -16.50 -16.94 -24.73
N ASN A 510 -15.61 -17.56 -23.95
CA ASN A 510 -14.72 -18.64 -24.38
C ASN A 510 -13.83 -18.24 -25.58
N GLU A 511 -13.65 -16.96 -25.83
CA GLU A 511 -12.58 -16.41 -26.66
C GLU A 511 -11.46 -15.91 -25.76
N GLN A 512 -10.36 -16.62 -25.74
CA GLN A 512 -9.21 -16.13 -24.99
C GLN A 512 -8.78 -14.79 -25.56
N SER A 513 -8.67 -13.79 -24.71
CA SER A 513 -7.95 -12.57 -25.00
C SER A 513 -6.51 -12.98 -25.29
N LYS A 514 -6.25 -13.44 -26.53
CA LYS A 514 -4.90 -13.82 -26.95
C LYS A 514 -4.05 -12.56 -26.87
N LYS A 515 -3.21 -12.46 -25.86
CA LYS A 515 -2.07 -11.54 -25.84
C LYS A 515 -1.03 -11.95 -26.92
N SER A 516 -1.53 -12.47 -28.06
CA SER A 516 -0.77 -12.76 -29.28
C SER A 516 -0.31 -11.43 -29.89
N GLU A 517 0.75 -11.47 -30.70
CA GLU A 517 1.42 -10.31 -31.29
C GLU A 517 0.50 -9.18 -31.80
N GLY A 518 -0.65 -9.49 -32.39
CA GLY A 518 -1.56 -8.49 -32.91
C GLY A 518 -2.50 -7.81 -31.90
N SER A 519 -2.87 -8.46 -30.78
CA SER A 519 -3.83 -7.88 -29.83
C SER A 519 -3.21 -6.77 -28.98
N LYS A 520 -1.95 -6.93 -28.60
CA LYS A 520 -1.18 -5.95 -27.83
C LYS A 520 -0.91 -4.70 -28.69
N ASP A 521 -0.48 -4.90 -29.94
CA ASP A 521 -0.26 -3.80 -30.88
C ASP A 521 -1.55 -3.03 -31.11
N LYS A 522 -2.68 -3.74 -31.29
CA LYS A 522 -3.99 -3.12 -31.47
C LYS A 522 -4.41 -2.29 -30.26
N PHE A 523 -4.21 -2.81 -29.04
CA PHE A 523 -4.49 -2.07 -27.80
C PHE A 523 -3.60 -0.83 -27.68
N ASN A 524 -2.28 -0.98 -27.85
CA ASN A 524 -1.33 0.14 -27.74
C ASN A 524 -1.57 1.20 -28.82
N ALA A 525 -2.00 0.81 -30.04
CA ALA A 525 -2.39 1.76 -31.07
C ALA A 525 -3.61 2.60 -30.67
N ARG A 526 -4.59 2.05 -29.93
CA ARG A 526 -5.73 2.81 -29.39
C ARG A 526 -5.29 3.78 -28.31
N VAL A 527 -4.39 3.33 -27.40
CA VAL A 527 -3.78 4.22 -26.41
C VAL A 527 -3.03 5.39 -27.07
N ALA A 528 -2.29 5.10 -28.16
CA ALA A 528 -1.59 6.11 -28.94
C ALA A 528 -2.56 7.10 -29.64
N ALA A 529 -3.68 6.62 -30.17
CA ALA A 529 -4.68 7.45 -30.83
C ALA A 529 -5.24 8.56 -29.91
N TYR A 530 -5.47 8.26 -28.63
CA TYR A 530 -5.85 9.29 -27.64
C TYR A 530 -4.80 10.39 -27.52
N GLU A 531 -3.52 10.00 -27.45
CA GLU A 531 -2.41 10.96 -27.29
C GLU A 531 -2.30 11.86 -28.50
N PHE A 532 -2.39 11.27 -29.71
CA PHE A 532 -2.33 12.04 -30.96
C PHE A 532 -3.51 12.99 -31.09
N ALA A 533 -4.73 12.53 -30.77
CA ALA A 533 -5.91 13.38 -30.76
C ALA A 533 -5.74 14.55 -29.77
N PHE A 534 -5.25 14.29 -28.57
CA PHE A 534 -5.01 15.33 -27.56
C PHE A 534 -3.96 16.35 -28.00
N MET A 535 -2.84 15.88 -28.56
CA MET A 535 -1.78 16.78 -29.08
C MET A 535 -2.33 17.70 -30.18
N LEU A 536 -3.12 17.18 -31.12
CA LEU A 536 -3.71 17.96 -32.19
C LEU A 536 -4.76 18.94 -31.69
N ILE A 537 -5.65 18.54 -30.77
CA ILE A 537 -6.67 19.43 -30.18
C ILE A 537 -5.98 20.56 -29.40
N LYS A 538 -5.00 20.22 -28.55
CA LYS A 538 -4.26 21.21 -27.76
C LYS A 538 -3.54 22.27 -28.64
N ARG A 539 -3.02 21.86 -29.78
CA ARG A 539 -2.39 22.74 -30.74
C ARG A 539 -3.40 23.65 -31.43
N GLN A 540 -4.60 23.15 -31.76
CA GLN A 540 -5.62 23.95 -32.47
C GLN A 540 -6.38 24.88 -31.54
N PHE A 541 -6.48 24.59 -30.26
CA PHE A 541 -7.21 25.36 -29.25
C PHE A 541 -6.29 25.79 -28.09
N PRO A 542 -5.24 26.59 -28.37
CA PRO A 542 -4.26 26.97 -27.34
C PRO A 542 -4.85 27.87 -26.25
N GLU A 543 -6.00 28.51 -26.50
CA GLU A 543 -6.74 29.31 -25.52
C GLU A 543 -7.47 28.45 -24.45
N LYS A 544 -7.68 27.17 -24.70
CA LYS A 544 -8.28 26.25 -23.72
C LYS A 544 -7.20 25.73 -22.80
N THR A 545 -7.44 25.75 -21.49
CA THR A 545 -6.51 25.20 -20.49
C THR A 545 -6.68 23.67 -20.43
N LEU A 546 -6.00 22.96 -21.32
CA LEU A 546 -6.03 21.51 -21.41
C LEU A 546 -4.70 20.92 -20.86
N VAL A 547 -4.75 20.31 -19.67
CA VAL A 547 -3.59 19.66 -19.04
C VAL A 547 -3.61 18.16 -19.34
N GLU A 548 -4.75 17.53 -19.13
CA GLU A 548 -4.99 16.11 -19.40
C GLU A 548 -6.10 15.93 -20.42
N PHE A 549 -6.14 14.79 -21.09
CA PHE A 549 -7.17 14.48 -22.09
C PHE A 549 -8.60 14.63 -21.53
N ARG A 550 -8.83 14.28 -20.26
CA ARG A 550 -10.14 14.44 -19.60
C ARG A 550 -10.67 15.88 -19.62
N ASP A 551 -9.78 16.86 -19.69
CA ASP A 551 -10.19 18.26 -19.62
C ASP A 551 -11.05 18.66 -20.82
N ILE A 552 -10.91 17.94 -21.94
CA ILE A 552 -11.75 18.11 -23.12
C ILE A 552 -13.22 17.87 -22.78
N ALA A 553 -13.52 16.87 -21.94
CA ALA A 553 -14.90 16.49 -21.58
C ALA A 553 -15.67 17.59 -20.81
N PHE A 554 -14.95 18.56 -20.22
CA PHE A 554 -15.51 19.56 -19.31
C PHE A 554 -15.15 21.00 -19.70
N CYS A 555 -14.53 21.23 -20.86
CA CYS A 555 -14.03 22.56 -21.25
C CYS A 555 -15.04 23.43 -22.00
N GLY A 556 -16.26 22.97 -22.22
CA GLY A 556 -17.28 23.70 -22.95
C GLY A 556 -18.63 22.99 -23.02
N SER A 557 -19.55 23.53 -23.83
CA SER A 557 -20.82 22.90 -24.17
C SER A 557 -20.64 21.69 -25.09
N TYR A 558 -21.69 20.88 -25.24
CA TYR A 558 -21.70 19.75 -26.18
C TYR A 558 -21.23 20.16 -27.57
N ASP A 559 -21.78 21.25 -28.13
CA ASP A 559 -21.46 21.74 -29.48
C ASP A 559 -20.00 22.20 -29.60
N GLU A 560 -19.47 22.87 -28.58
CA GLU A 560 -18.05 23.28 -28.55
C GLU A 560 -17.11 22.08 -28.51
N ILE A 561 -17.41 21.09 -27.67
CA ILE A 561 -16.60 19.86 -27.58
C ILE A 561 -16.69 19.06 -28.88
N LYS A 562 -17.87 18.91 -29.47
CA LYS A 562 -18.04 18.24 -30.78
C LYS A 562 -17.27 19.02 -31.88
N HIS A 563 -17.29 20.34 -31.87
CA HIS A 563 -16.50 21.17 -32.80
C HIS A 563 -15.00 20.87 -32.64
N MET A 564 -14.50 20.82 -31.41
CA MET A 564 -13.08 20.48 -31.14
C MET A 564 -12.73 19.08 -31.64
N LEU A 565 -13.57 18.09 -31.40
CA LEU A 565 -13.36 16.72 -31.87
C LEU A 565 -13.43 16.60 -33.40
N CYS A 566 -14.32 17.33 -34.04
CA CYS A 566 -14.45 17.37 -35.52
C CYS A 566 -13.32 18.18 -36.22
N SER A 567 -12.53 18.94 -35.46
CA SER A 567 -11.43 19.74 -36.04
C SER A 567 -10.18 18.92 -36.36
N ILE A 568 -10.06 17.71 -35.76
CA ILE A 568 -8.93 16.82 -36.04
C ILE A 568 -9.29 15.84 -37.16
N PRO A 569 -8.29 15.29 -37.89
CA PRO A 569 -8.53 14.25 -38.88
C PRO A 569 -9.26 13.05 -38.28
N ALA A 570 -10.28 12.52 -38.98
CA ALA A 570 -10.98 11.31 -38.53
C ALA A 570 -10.01 10.13 -38.45
N LYS A 571 -9.14 9.99 -39.46
CA LYS A 571 -8.06 9.00 -39.51
C LYS A 571 -6.76 9.67 -39.93
N ILE A 572 -5.62 9.12 -39.50
CA ILE A 572 -4.31 9.70 -39.79
C ILE A 572 -3.22 8.61 -39.79
N SER A 573 -2.26 8.73 -40.68
CA SER A 573 -1.06 7.89 -40.74
C SER A 573 0.09 8.47 -39.89
N ARG A 574 1.12 7.65 -39.60
CA ARG A 574 2.36 8.12 -38.92
C ARG A 574 3.04 9.24 -39.69
N SER A 575 3.12 9.14 -41.02
CA SER A 575 3.76 10.14 -41.86
C SER A 575 3.04 11.50 -41.85
N GLU A 576 1.72 11.50 -41.73
CA GLU A 576 0.93 12.72 -41.62
C GLU A 576 1.05 13.33 -40.20
N LEU A 577 1.09 12.51 -39.16
CA LEU A 577 1.35 13.00 -37.79
C LEU A 577 2.68 13.72 -37.68
N LEU A 578 3.76 13.17 -38.27
CA LEU A 578 5.08 13.80 -38.29
C LEU A 578 5.06 15.16 -39.05
N LYS A 579 4.23 15.27 -40.07
CA LYS A 579 4.07 16.56 -40.79
C LYS A 579 3.26 17.58 -40.00
N LEU A 580 2.21 17.12 -39.31
CA LEU A 580 1.34 18.01 -38.53
C LEU A 580 1.95 18.44 -37.18
N LEU A 581 2.81 17.60 -36.56
CA LEU A 581 3.41 17.85 -35.28
C LEU A 581 4.96 17.75 -35.32
N PRO A 582 5.62 18.55 -36.19
CA PRO A 582 7.07 18.47 -36.38
C PRO A 582 7.87 18.78 -35.10
N GLU A 583 7.33 19.61 -34.22
CA GLU A 583 7.92 19.98 -32.93
C GLU A 583 7.89 18.82 -31.91
N SER A 584 7.10 17.81 -32.15
CA SER A 584 6.91 16.66 -31.25
C SER A 584 7.53 15.36 -31.78
N HIS A 585 8.47 15.45 -32.72
CA HIS A 585 9.02 14.30 -33.43
C HIS A 585 9.55 13.22 -32.48
N GLU A 586 10.37 13.59 -31.48
CA GLU A 586 10.94 12.65 -30.51
C GLU A 586 9.85 11.90 -29.73
N LYS A 587 8.83 12.64 -29.26
CA LYS A 587 7.68 12.04 -28.55
C LYS A 587 6.85 11.11 -29.45
N LEU A 588 6.67 11.48 -30.70
CA LEU A 588 5.95 10.64 -31.66
C LEU A 588 6.69 9.32 -31.92
N GLU A 589 8.01 9.36 -32.11
CA GLU A 589 8.82 8.16 -32.32
C GLU A 589 8.81 7.25 -31.08
N GLU A 590 8.87 7.83 -29.87
CA GLU A 590 8.70 7.08 -28.62
C GLU A 590 7.35 6.32 -28.60
N ILE A 591 6.24 7.01 -28.94
CA ILE A 591 4.92 6.40 -28.98
C ILE A 591 4.84 5.33 -30.09
N PHE A 592 5.38 5.61 -31.29
CA PHE A 592 5.39 4.64 -32.39
C PHE A 592 6.16 3.35 -32.07
N SER A 593 7.16 3.43 -31.22
CA SER A 593 7.95 2.27 -30.79
C SER A 593 7.16 1.26 -29.93
N THR A 594 6.00 1.64 -29.40
CA THR A 594 5.18 0.82 -28.50
C THR A 594 4.32 -0.23 -29.22
N HIS A 595 4.16 -0.13 -30.55
CA HIS A 595 3.29 -1.01 -31.34
C HIS A 595 3.67 -1.01 -32.81
N ALA A 596 3.29 -2.06 -33.53
CA ALA A 596 3.41 -2.13 -34.98
C ALA A 596 2.56 -1.04 -35.66
N ASP A 597 3.00 -0.57 -36.84
CA ASP A 597 2.25 0.44 -37.59
C ASP A 597 0.87 -0.10 -38.01
N PRO A 598 -0.25 0.50 -37.56
CA PRO A 598 -1.59 0.08 -37.96
C PRO A 598 -2.00 0.59 -39.35
N GLY A 599 -1.13 1.35 -40.04
CA GLY A 599 -1.42 2.08 -41.26
C GLY A 599 -2.12 3.42 -40.97
N GLU A 600 -3.27 3.40 -40.34
CA GLU A 600 -4.02 4.59 -39.90
C GLU A 600 -4.53 4.45 -38.46
N TYR A 601 -4.55 5.56 -37.74
CA TYR A 601 -5.17 5.69 -36.42
C TYR A 601 -6.54 6.36 -36.57
N ASP A 602 -7.59 5.74 -35.99
CA ASP A 602 -8.89 6.40 -35.85
C ASP A 602 -8.85 7.38 -34.68
N LEU A 603 -8.68 8.66 -34.99
CA LEU A 603 -8.57 9.71 -33.96
C LEU A 603 -9.94 10.17 -33.47
N TYR A 604 -10.85 10.48 -34.40
CA TYR A 604 -12.17 11.00 -34.06
C TYR A 604 -12.98 9.99 -33.24
N GLY A 605 -13.09 8.76 -33.75
CA GLY A 605 -13.85 7.71 -33.07
C GLY A 605 -13.31 7.39 -31.69
N THR A 606 -11.98 7.27 -31.56
CA THR A 606 -11.30 7.02 -30.28
C THR A 606 -11.47 8.21 -29.32
N ALA A 607 -11.28 9.44 -29.79
CA ALA A 607 -11.41 10.62 -28.93
C ALA A 607 -12.85 10.84 -28.45
N LEU A 608 -13.84 10.64 -29.33
CA LEU A 608 -15.25 10.75 -28.96
C LEU A 608 -15.63 9.69 -27.93
N PHE A 609 -15.19 8.42 -28.09
CA PHE A 609 -15.37 7.39 -27.08
C PHE A 609 -14.80 7.84 -25.73
N GLY A 610 -13.56 8.31 -25.72
CA GLY A 610 -12.88 8.70 -24.48
C GLY A 610 -13.56 9.84 -23.76
N VAL A 611 -13.91 10.92 -24.46
CA VAL A 611 -14.59 12.08 -23.88
C VAL A 611 -15.95 11.68 -23.32
N SER A 612 -16.70 10.87 -24.06
CA SER A 612 -18.04 10.40 -23.66
C SER A 612 -17.99 9.45 -22.48
N GLU A 613 -17.02 8.52 -22.45
CA GLU A 613 -16.82 7.58 -21.34
C GLU A 613 -16.37 8.31 -20.06
N ILE A 614 -15.57 9.38 -20.18
CA ILE A 614 -15.21 10.24 -19.03
C ILE A 614 -16.46 10.87 -18.41
N VAL A 615 -17.39 11.38 -19.23
CA VAL A 615 -18.64 11.97 -18.74
C VAL A 615 -19.51 10.87 -18.07
N ARG A 616 -19.70 9.72 -18.72
CA ARG A 616 -20.45 8.58 -18.16
C ARG A 616 -19.87 8.15 -16.81
N ALA A 617 -18.56 7.98 -16.72
CA ALA A 617 -17.89 7.56 -15.50
C ALA A 617 -18.02 8.58 -14.36
N ALA A 618 -17.93 9.88 -14.66
CA ALA A 618 -18.12 10.94 -13.68
C ALA A 618 -19.56 11.01 -13.15
N ASN A 619 -20.57 10.71 -13.99
CA ASN A 619 -21.99 10.70 -13.60
C ASN A 619 -22.41 9.41 -12.89
N ALA A 620 -21.69 8.33 -13.04
CA ALA A 620 -22.05 7.02 -12.51
C ALA A 620 -22.35 6.99 -10.98
N PRO A 621 -21.54 7.61 -10.09
CA PRO A 621 -21.85 7.64 -8.66
C PRO A 621 -23.18 8.31 -8.33
N LYS A 622 -23.57 9.34 -9.11
CA LYS A 622 -24.85 10.04 -8.95
C LYS A 622 -26.02 9.12 -9.32
N LEU A 623 -25.95 8.46 -10.48
CA LEU A 623 -26.99 7.52 -10.91
C LEU A 623 -27.21 6.39 -9.90
N LEU A 624 -26.13 5.83 -9.37
CA LEU A 624 -26.18 4.78 -8.36
C LEU A 624 -26.77 5.28 -7.04
N ALA A 625 -26.38 6.46 -6.57
CA ALA A 625 -26.88 7.07 -5.33
C ALA A 625 -28.37 7.47 -5.43
N GLU A 626 -28.83 7.84 -6.62
CA GLU A 626 -30.23 8.16 -6.93
C GLU A 626 -31.07 6.93 -7.29
N HIS A 627 -30.54 5.71 -7.18
CA HIS A 627 -31.19 4.45 -7.54
C HIS A 627 -31.67 4.36 -9.01
N LYS A 628 -31.01 5.07 -9.92
CA LYS A 628 -31.31 5.07 -11.37
C LYS A 628 -30.61 3.92 -12.10
N PHE A 629 -30.85 2.69 -11.65
CA PHE A 629 -30.12 1.49 -12.14
C PHE A 629 -30.40 1.18 -13.61
N ILE A 630 -31.61 1.45 -14.10
CA ILE A 630 -31.96 1.30 -15.53
C ILE A 630 -31.11 2.26 -16.38
N GLN A 631 -30.99 3.53 -15.97
CA GLN A 631 -30.19 4.50 -16.69
C GLN A 631 -28.69 4.14 -16.62
N PHE A 632 -28.21 3.65 -15.47
CA PHE A 632 -26.85 3.16 -15.35
C PHE A 632 -26.59 1.97 -16.30
N GLY A 633 -27.53 1.01 -16.39
CA GLY A 633 -27.45 -0.10 -17.34
C GLY A 633 -27.45 0.37 -18.80
N GLU A 634 -28.23 1.40 -19.13
CA GLU A 634 -28.22 1.99 -20.48
C GLU A 634 -26.84 2.62 -20.80
N MET A 635 -26.20 3.29 -19.83
CA MET A 635 -24.83 3.81 -20.01
C MET A 635 -23.83 2.66 -20.26
N MET A 636 -24.01 1.50 -19.62
CA MET A 636 -23.18 0.31 -19.90
C MET A 636 -23.36 -0.17 -21.35
N LYS A 637 -24.58 -0.20 -21.87
CA LYS A 637 -24.85 -0.56 -23.27
C LYS A 637 -24.16 0.38 -24.24
N ILE A 638 -24.30 1.70 -24.02
CA ILE A 638 -23.69 2.73 -24.87
C ILE A 638 -22.16 2.65 -24.81
N SER A 639 -21.59 2.40 -23.63
CA SER A 639 -20.16 2.16 -23.49
C SER A 639 -19.69 0.95 -24.30
N HIS A 640 -20.47 -0.15 -24.32
CA HIS A 640 -20.16 -1.31 -25.16
C HIS A 640 -20.31 -1.01 -26.66
N ASP A 641 -21.30 -0.21 -27.05
CA ASP A 641 -21.50 0.17 -28.45
C ASP A 641 -20.26 0.86 -29.03
N GLY A 642 -19.52 1.62 -28.24
CA GLY A 642 -18.23 2.20 -28.63
C GLY A 642 -17.09 1.21 -28.79
N ASP A 643 -17.20 0.02 -28.19
CA ASP A 643 -16.22 -1.05 -28.34
C ASP A 643 -16.52 -2.03 -29.48
N ARG A 644 -17.73 -1.99 -30.03
CA ARG A 644 -18.18 -2.95 -31.05
C ARG A 644 -17.29 -2.97 -32.27
N VAL A 645 -17.20 -4.17 -32.85
CA VAL A 645 -16.59 -4.46 -34.14
C VAL A 645 -17.62 -5.03 -35.14
N SER A 646 -18.81 -5.36 -34.65
CA SER A 646 -19.94 -5.84 -35.45
C SER A 646 -21.25 -5.23 -34.92
N GLY A 647 -22.25 -5.08 -35.81
CA GLY A 647 -23.56 -4.52 -35.46
C GLY A 647 -23.46 -3.11 -34.87
N ILE A 648 -22.53 -2.27 -35.37
CA ILE A 648 -22.27 -0.92 -34.87
C ILE A 648 -23.53 -0.07 -35.08
N PRO A 649 -24.11 0.53 -34.00
CA PRO A 649 -25.28 1.39 -34.15
C PRO A 649 -24.96 2.67 -34.92
N ALA A 650 -25.98 3.21 -35.60
CA ALA A 650 -25.83 4.50 -36.25
C ALA A 650 -25.61 5.64 -35.22
N GLU A 651 -24.74 6.58 -35.57
CA GLU A 651 -24.47 7.75 -34.72
C GLU A 651 -25.77 8.52 -34.45
N LYS A 652 -26.08 8.77 -33.18
CA LYS A 652 -27.22 9.56 -32.76
C LYS A 652 -26.84 11.06 -32.84
N LYS A 653 -27.60 11.89 -33.54
CA LYS A 653 -27.35 13.34 -33.63
C LYS A 653 -28.10 14.09 -32.53
N GLY A 654 -27.44 15.12 -31.97
CA GLY A 654 -28.06 16.09 -31.06
C GLY A 654 -28.38 15.55 -29.67
N VAL A 655 -27.57 14.64 -29.16
CA VAL A 655 -27.64 14.09 -27.81
C VAL A 655 -26.49 14.64 -26.95
N ASP A 656 -26.61 14.51 -25.62
CA ASP A 656 -25.49 14.85 -24.72
C ASP A 656 -24.33 13.87 -24.88
N LEU A 657 -23.12 14.28 -24.48
CA LEU A 657 -21.90 13.46 -24.59
C LEU A 657 -22.03 12.06 -23.98
N GLU A 658 -22.76 11.92 -22.87
CA GLU A 658 -22.94 10.62 -22.21
C GLU A 658 -23.70 9.59 -23.10
N TYR A 659 -24.42 10.03 -24.13
CA TYR A 659 -25.14 9.19 -25.07
C TYR A 659 -24.37 8.93 -26.39
N GLU A 660 -23.20 9.53 -26.55
CA GLU A 660 -22.30 9.26 -27.69
C GLU A 660 -21.46 8.00 -27.42
N CYS A 661 -21.40 7.08 -28.40
CA CYS A 661 -20.62 5.85 -28.21
C CYS A 661 -19.17 5.96 -28.70
N GLY A 662 -18.88 6.82 -29.73
CA GLY A 662 -17.57 6.84 -30.36
C GLY A 662 -17.17 5.50 -31.00
N ALA A 663 -15.87 5.26 -31.15
CA ALA A 663 -15.35 4.00 -31.72
C ALA A 663 -13.95 3.64 -31.14
N TYR A 664 -13.93 2.92 -30.03
CA TYR A 664 -12.69 2.34 -29.48
C TYR A 664 -12.37 0.99 -30.11
N ALA A 665 -13.43 0.21 -30.48
CA ALA A 665 -13.38 -1.01 -31.26
C ALA A 665 -12.44 -2.10 -30.70
N CYS A 666 -12.56 -2.42 -29.42
CA CYS A 666 -11.82 -3.48 -28.73
C CYS A 666 -12.68 -4.73 -28.41
N SER A 667 -13.88 -4.86 -28.97
CA SER A 667 -14.71 -6.07 -28.84
C SER A 667 -14.32 -7.15 -29.85
N THR A 668 -15.09 -8.25 -29.83
CA THR A 668 -15.09 -9.30 -30.86
C THR A 668 -16.52 -9.56 -31.31
N PRO A 669 -16.74 -10.14 -32.51
CA PRO A 669 -18.10 -10.46 -32.99
C PRO A 669 -18.87 -11.38 -32.02
N ARG A 670 -18.18 -12.28 -31.30
CA ARG A 670 -18.82 -13.18 -30.33
C ARG A 670 -19.24 -12.42 -29.07
N ILE A 671 -18.40 -11.51 -28.57
CA ILE A 671 -18.73 -10.63 -27.43
C ILE A 671 -19.91 -9.72 -27.81
N ASP A 672 -19.91 -9.14 -29.01
CA ASP A 672 -21.01 -8.29 -29.50
C ASP A 672 -22.33 -9.08 -29.53
N ALA A 673 -22.31 -10.31 -30.09
CA ALA A 673 -23.48 -11.18 -30.14
C ALA A 673 -23.96 -11.62 -28.74
N LEU A 674 -23.03 -11.86 -27.79
CA LEU A 674 -23.37 -12.19 -26.42
C LEU A 674 -24.02 -10.98 -25.70
N CYS A 675 -23.50 -9.78 -25.90
CA CYS A 675 -24.10 -8.54 -25.35
C CYS A 675 -25.50 -8.30 -25.96
N ASP A 676 -25.71 -8.54 -27.27
CA ASP A 676 -27.01 -8.40 -27.92
C ASP A 676 -28.03 -9.38 -27.36
N LEU A 677 -27.66 -10.66 -27.21
CA LEU A 677 -28.49 -11.67 -26.59
C LEU A 677 -28.88 -11.25 -25.15
N MET A 678 -27.93 -10.83 -24.36
CA MET A 678 -28.18 -10.47 -22.94
C MET A 678 -28.98 -9.18 -22.83
N ASN A 679 -28.69 -8.15 -23.61
CA ASN A 679 -29.46 -6.89 -23.60
C ASN A 679 -30.91 -7.07 -24.05
N SER A 680 -31.23 -8.15 -24.75
CA SER A 680 -32.61 -8.54 -25.10
C SER A 680 -33.30 -9.45 -24.06
N THR A 681 -32.59 -9.78 -22.96
CA THR A 681 -33.07 -10.71 -21.91
C THR A 681 -33.76 -9.92 -20.79
N ASP A 682 -34.97 -10.33 -20.43
CA ASP A 682 -35.71 -9.75 -19.31
C ASP A 682 -34.90 -9.83 -18.00
N GLY A 683 -34.84 -8.73 -17.25
CA GLY A 683 -34.05 -8.60 -16.03
C GLY A 683 -32.60 -8.15 -16.25
N VAL A 684 -32.07 -8.07 -17.49
CA VAL A 684 -30.77 -7.49 -17.78
C VAL A 684 -30.91 -5.98 -18.00
N LEU A 685 -30.35 -5.19 -17.09
CA LEU A 685 -30.36 -3.73 -17.15
C LEU A 685 -29.36 -3.20 -18.19
N GLY A 686 -28.20 -3.85 -18.28
CA GLY A 686 -27.17 -3.51 -19.25
C GLY A 686 -26.03 -4.54 -19.27
N SER A 687 -25.39 -4.66 -20.42
CA SER A 687 -24.21 -5.54 -20.59
C SER A 687 -23.11 -4.85 -21.37
N GLN A 688 -21.87 -5.24 -21.09
CA GLN A 688 -20.66 -4.71 -21.74
C GLN A 688 -19.51 -5.71 -21.64
N LEU A 689 -18.49 -5.56 -22.49
CA LEU A 689 -17.26 -6.33 -22.37
C LEU A 689 -16.51 -6.01 -21.05
N ALA A 690 -15.71 -6.96 -20.56
CA ALA A 690 -14.87 -6.81 -19.38
C ALA A 690 -13.41 -6.54 -19.75
N GLY A 691 -12.75 -5.64 -19.01
CA GLY A 691 -11.32 -5.36 -19.14
C GLY A 691 -10.91 -4.73 -20.47
N ALA A 692 -9.73 -5.11 -20.98
CA ALA A 692 -9.15 -4.54 -22.20
C ALA A 692 -9.85 -4.96 -23.51
N GLY A 693 -10.72 -5.96 -23.46
CA GLY A 693 -11.38 -6.51 -24.64
C GLY A 693 -10.50 -7.47 -25.44
N LEU A 694 -10.78 -7.60 -26.76
CA LEU A 694 -10.13 -8.52 -27.69
C LEU A 694 -10.28 -10.00 -27.28
N GLY A 695 -11.40 -10.34 -26.64
CA GLY A 695 -11.74 -11.61 -26.02
C GLY A 695 -12.10 -11.45 -24.53
N GLY A 696 -12.34 -12.54 -23.81
CA GLY A 696 -12.65 -12.56 -22.39
C GLY A 696 -14.15 -12.51 -22.08
N CYS A 697 -14.53 -11.87 -20.96
CA CYS A 697 -15.88 -11.90 -20.42
C CYS A 697 -16.75 -10.71 -20.86
N VAL A 698 -18.04 -10.90 -20.67
CA VAL A 698 -19.08 -9.88 -20.64
C VAL A 698 -19.56 -9.70 -19.21
N LEU A 699 -19.74 -8.46 -18.80
CA LEU A 699 -20.37 -8.06 -17.52
C LEU A 699 -21.82 -7.71 -17.77
N MET A 700 -22.70 -8.17 -16.91
CA MET A 700 -24.14 -7.86 -16.95
C MET A 700 -24.58 -7.35 -15.60
N LEU A 701 -25.25 -6.20 -15.56
CA LEU A 701 -26.00 -5.75 -14.40
C LEU A 701 -27.42 -6.32 -14.52
N VAL A 702 -27.86 -7.09 -13.54
CA VAL A 702 -29.08 -7.89 -13.59
C VAL A 702 -29.92 -7.68 -12.33
N GLU A 703 -31.24 -7.67 -12.44
CA GLU A 703 -32.15 -7.72 -11.31
C GLU A 703 -32.04 -9.06 -10.57
N ASN A 704 -31.93 -9.02 -9.24
CA ASN A 704 -31.64 -10.21 -8.42
C ASN A 704 -32.65 -11.33 -8.60
N ASP A 705 -33.95 -11.02 -8.70
CA ASP A 705 -35.03 -11.97 -8.87
C ASP A 705 -35.05 -12.63 -10.26
N LYS A 706 -34.32 -12.06 -11.21
CA LYS A 706 -34.16 -12.54 -12.58
C LYS A 706 -32.83 -13.27 -12.83
N ALA A 707 -31.89 -13.21 -11.91
CA ALA A 707 -30.51 -13.70 -12.13
C ALA A 707 -30.47 -15.18 -12.56
N GLU A 708 -31.31 -16.05 -11.97
CA GLU A 708 -31.39 -17.46 -12.34
C GLU A 708 -31.94 -17.67 -13.76
N SER A 709 -32.99 -16.91 -14.14
CA SER A 709 -33.57 -16.99 -15.49
C SER A 709 -32.61 -16.45 -16.54
N VAL A 710 -31.85 -15.40 -16.24
CA VAL A 710 -30.79 -14.88 -17.11
C VAL A 710 -29.69 -15.90 -17.31
N LEU A 711 -29.19 -16.53 -16.22
CA LEU A 711 -28.18 -17.59 -16.31
C LEU A 711 -28.69 -18.81 -17.12
N LYS A 712 -29.94 -19.19 -16.93
CA LYS A 712 -30.55 -20.28 -17.69
C LYS A 712 -30.56 -19.95 -19.19
N ARG A 713 -31.06 -18.79 -19.57
CA ARG A 713 -31.10 -18.34 -20.97
C ARG A 713 -29.70 -18.24 -21.58
N LEU A 714 -28.76 -17.70 -20.84
CA LEU A 714 -27.35 -17.63 -21.26
C LEU A 714 -26.77 -19.02 -21.53
N ASN A 715 -27.05 -19.99 -20.64
CA ASN A 715 -26.57 -21.36 -20.83
C ASN A 715 -27.18 -22.01 -22.08
N GLU A 716 -28.51 -21.93 -22.26
CA GLU A 716 -29.22 -22.57 -23.34
C GLU A 716 -28.96 -21.92 -24.71
N GLU A 717 -29.05 -20.58 -24.80
CA GLU A 717 -29.00 -19.86 -26.05
C GLU A 717 -27.60 -19.44 -26.51
N PHE A 718 -26.62 -19.40 -25.58
CA PHE A 718 -25.23 -19.09 -25.92
C PHE A 718 -24.31 -20.30 -25.77
N TYR A 719 -24.11 -20.83 -24.54
CA TYR A 719 -23.12 -21.87 -24.31
C TYR A 719 -23.50 -23.20 -25.00
N ASP A 720 -24.68 -23.71 -24.75
CA ASP A 720 -25.12 -25.01 -25.32
C ASP A 720 -25.27 -24.92 -26.83
N ARG A 721 -25.85 -23.82 -27.35
CA ARG A 721 -26.02 -23.60 -28.78
C ARG A 721 -24.69 -23.55 -29.55
N LEU A 722 -23.63 -23.01 -28.92
CA LEU A 722 -22.30 -22.92 -29.51
C LEU A 722 -21.38 -24.07 -29.10
N ASN A 723 -21.90 -25.06 -28.36
CA ASN A 723 -21.15 -26.18 -27.80
C ASN A 723 -19.90 -25.71 -27.01
N LEU A 724 -20.07 -24.68 -26.16
CA LEU A 724 -19.05 -24.08 -25.31
C LEU A 724 -19.21 -24.54 -23.84
N PRO A 725 -18.13 -24.59 -23.06
CA PRO A 725 -18.22 -24.77 -21.62
C PRO A 725 -19.06 -23.66 -20.99
N ARG A 726 -19.98 -24.02 -20.08
CA ARG A 726 -20.74 -23.06 -19.29
C ARG A 726 -19.81 -22.39 -18.31
N SER A 727 -19.48 -21.12 -18.52
CA SER A 727 -18.48 -20.37 -17.80
C SER A 727 -19.02 -19.00 -17.35
N ALA A 728 -20.20 -19.02 -16.71
CA ALA A 728 -20.82 -17.82 -16.15
C ALA A 728 -21.07 -17.99 -14.65
N PHE A 729 -20.92 -16.90 -13.92
CA PHE A 729 -21.17 -16.86 -12.48
C PHE A 729 -21.66 -15.49 -12.01
N VAL A 730 -22.38 -15.47 -10.88
CA VAL A 730 -22.76 -14.25 -10.19
C VAL A 730 -21.59 -13.83 -9.30
N CYS A 731 -21.18 -12.57 -9.39
CA CYS A 731 -20.17 -12.02 -8.51
C CYS A 731 -20.77 -10.93 -7.59
N LYS A 732 -20.16 -10.81 -6.40
CA LYS A 732 -20.52 -9.81 -5.39
C LYS A 732 -19.31 -8.93 -5.11
N PRO A 733 -19.54 -7.64 -4.73
CA PRO A 733 -18.47 -6.75 -4.31
C PRO A 733 -17.75 -7.31 -3.07
N SER A 734 -16.44 -7.57 -3.21
CA SER A 734 -15.57 -8.01 -2.13
C SER A 734 -14.65 -6.87 -1.68
N ASP A 735 -13.94 -7.09 -0.56
CA ASP A 735 -12.86 -6.19 -0.15
C ASP A 735 -11.68 -6.25 -1.14
N GLY A 736 -10.93 -5.18 -1.18
CA GLY A 736 -9.66 -5.11 -1.89
C GLY A 736 -8.60 -6.08 -1.36
N SER A 737 -7.34 -5.85 -1.72
CA SER A 737 -6.24 -6.68 -1.28
C SER A 737 -6.11 -6.68 0.25
N LYS A 738 -5.75 -7.84 0.81
CA LYS A 738 -5.57 -8.04 2.26
C LYS A 738 -4.32 -8.84 2.54
N ILE A 739 -3.64 -8.46 3.63
CA ILE A 739 -2.53 -9.20 4.20
C ILE A 739 -2.98 -9.78 5.53
N PHE A 740 -2.73 -11.06 5.74
CA PHE A 740 -2.96 -11.77 7.00
C PHE A 740 -1.59 -12.17 7.57
N TYR A 741 -1.34 -11.68 8.77
CA TYR A 741 -0.05 -11.86 9.47
C TYR A 741 -0.11 -12.97 10.47
#